data_85b872adea5ea99919c2fbf1af686d0d
#
_entry.id   85b872adea5ea99919c2fbf1af686d0d
#
_cell.length_a   1.000
_cell.length_b   1.000
_cell.length_c   1.000
_cell.angle_alpha   90.00
_cell.angle_beta   90.00
_cell.angle_gamma   90.00
#
_symmetry.space_group_name_H-M   'P 1'
#
loop_
_entity.id
_entity.type
_entity.pdbx_description
1 polymer ?
#
loop_
_entity_poly.entity_id
_entity_poly.type
_entity_poly.pdbx_seq_one_letter_code
_entity_poly.pdbx_strand_id
1 'polypeptide(L)'
;TVDVDPCITLDCAGVRERETLESALANISTPPHATPETSTASLTVASETATSVATSEAVESSVAHSEVTTTPVTETQPSNTTPSVVEEKASSTVVTSSSDATTPSATVAAVSAPAHTSEAAVEAPTSTASSETADTHTEVALKPTENSAANANLSKLNGRIKSIVEDNMTSDQIVALTEEEIKALNKVDFSDDAIKGTGTSLTYRNLKDIVASFLKQDSKLAVPYFKADTIINMPAFNTVDAQTMKKEEIDVWDSWPVQDAESGVVSNWNGYQLVISMAGAPNKNSNHIYLLYSKYGDNDFTHWKNAGPIFGYNALEDDQQWSGSATVNSDGSIQLYYTKNDTSGGKLNWQQLASATLNLAVENDEVVIKSVENDHILFGGDNYHYQSYPKFMSTFNDDHNHDGNPDRTDNYCLRDPHIIEDNGSRYLIFESNTGDENYQGEKQIYKWSNYGGDDAFNLKSFLNIVNNKHLYNLASWANGSIGILKLDDNEKNPSVAELYTPLVTSHLVTDEVERPSVVKMGNKYYLFTASRINKSTDAEGTVAAREAVGDDVVMLGFVSDSLRGEYRPLNGSGVVLTASVPADWRTSTYSYYAVPVEGSSDTLLVTSYMTNRGGIAGAENKSTWAPSFLIKMNADDTTEVLPKMTNQGDWIWDKSSESLVHVADQNSAKLPNEDFNVDYYAVSGYGLKPHTYPTVDGSTGVSEAHGVLTVTVKDG
;
A
#
# COMPACT_ATOMS: atom_id res chain seq x y z
N THR A 1 13.30 11.73 15.70
CA THR A 1 12.56 10.51 15.96
C THR A 1 11.28 10.56 15.17
N VAL A 2 11.28 9.96 14.02
CA VAL A 2 10.03 9.70 13.31
C VAL A 2 9.27 8.75 14.21
N ASP A 3 8.18 9.22 14.79
CA ASP A 3 7.26 8.36 15.49
C ASP A 3 6.69 7.40 14.45
N VAL A 4 7.20 6.21 14.47
CA VAL A 4 6.78 5.19 13.52
C VAL A 4 5.50 4.60 14.08
N ASP A 5 4.45 4.78 13.33
CA ASP A 5 3.20 4.09 13.58
C ASP A 5 3.47 2.60 13.84
N PRO A 6 3.01 2.06 14.96
CA PRO A 6 3.17 0.63 15.25
C PRO A 6 2.69 -0.28 14.12
N CYS A 7 1.65 0.10 13.41
CA CYS A 7 1.20 -0.63 12.24
C CYS A 7 2.21 -0.61 11.10
N ILE A 8 2.95 0.47 10.94
CA ILE A 8 4.01 0.57 9.95
C ILE A 8 5.19 -0.33 10.32
N THR A 9 5.48 -0.44 11.60
CA THR A 9 6.57 -1.31 12.08
C THR A 9 6.21 -2.78 12.12
N LEU A 10 4.92 -3.08 12.16
CA LEU A 10 4.41 -4.45 12.20
C LEU A 10 4.10 -5.01 10.82
N ASP A 11 4.28 -4.21 9.82
CA ASP A 11 4.16 -4.63 8.44
C ASP A 11 5.15 -5.73 8.09
N CYS A 12 4.84 -6.50 7.08
CA CYS A 12 5.46 -7.78 6.71
C CYS A 12 6.97 -7.89 6.91
N ALA A 13 7.69 -6.83 6.76
CA ALA A 13 9.14 -6.79 6.97
C ALA A 13 9.55 -5.51 7.71
N GLY A 14 8.68 -5.00 8.55
CA GLY A 14 8.74 -3.66 9.08
C GLY A 14 10.09 -3.13 9.51
N VAL A 15 10.87 -3.91 10.25
CA VAL A 15 12.19 -3.50 10.68
C VAL A 15 13.17 -3.43 9.50
N ARG A 16 13.13 -4.43 8.64
CA ARG A 16 14.01 -4.49 7.46
C ARG A 16 13.64 -3.47 6.41
N GLU A 17 12.36 -3.28 6.19
CA GLU A 17 11.88 -2.27 5.24
C GLU A 17 12.29 -0.87 5.68
N ARG A 18 12.19 -0.59 6.97
CA ARG A 18 12.64 0.69 7.51
C ARG A 18 14.14 0.87 7.30
N GLU A 19 14.94 -0.11 7.65
CA GLU A 19 16.39 -0.08 7.45
C GLU A 19 16.71 0.11 5.97
N THR A 20 16.02 -0.63 5.11
CA THR A 20 16.18 -0.54 3.66
C THR A 20 15.80 0.83 3.13
N LEU A 21 14.70 1.39 3.60
CA LEU A 21 14.24 2.71 3.20
C LEU A 21 15.21 3.80 3.66
N GLU A 22 15.62 3.77 4.91
CA GLU A 22 16.55 4.74 5.44
C GLU A 22 17.90 4.68 4.72
N SER A 23 18.35 3.49 4.37
CA SER A 23 19.54 3.29 3.55
C SER A 23 19.37 3.85 2.14
N ALA A 24 18.19 3.62 1.53
CA ALA A 24 17.88 4.18 0.21
C ALA A 24 17.83 5.71 0.25
N LEU A 25 17.19 6.27 1.25
CA LEU A 25 17.08 7.71 1.42
C LEU A 25 18.46 8.33 1.67
N ALA A 26 19.29 7.70 2.48
CA ALA A 26 20.66 8.15 2.72
C ALA A 26 21.49 8.15 1.43
N ASN A 27 21.35 7.12 0.63
CA ASN A 27 22.07 7.02 -0.65
C ASN A 27 21.61 8.05 -1.68
N ILE A 28 20.35 8.44 -1.64
CA ILE A 28 19.78 9.43 -2.56
C ILE A 28 20.08 10.87 -2.08
N SER A 29 19.99 11.10 -0.80
CA SER A 29 20.22 12.43 -0.22
C SER A 29 21.68 12.82 -0.18
N THR A 30 22.60 11.90 -0.36
CA THR A 30 24.03 12.20 -0.44
C THR A 30 24.42 12.57 -1.87
N PRO A 31 24.88 13.77 -2.12
CA PRO A 31 25.45 14.13 -3.42
C PRO A 31 26.61 13.20 -3.78
N PRO A 32 26.90 13.01 -5.07
CA PRO A 32 28.01 12.17 -5.51
C PRO A 32 29.37 12.53 -4.91
N HIS A 33 29.47 13.70 -4.34
CA HIS A 33 30.69 14.21 -3.71
C HIS A 33 30.55 14.42 -2.19
N ALA A 34 29.48 13.89 -1.58
CA ALA A 34 29.35 13.97 -0.12
C ALA A 34 30.44 13.15 0.56
N THR A 35 30.94 13.66 1.66
CA THR A 35 31.97 12.96 2.42
C THR A 35 31.44 11.62 2.93
N PRO A 36 32.20 10.54 2.79
CA PRO A 36 31.74 9.21 3.21
C PRO A 36 31.30 9.12 4.67
N GLU A 37 31.79 10.03 5.49
CA GLU A 37 31.53 10.06 6.92
C GLU A 37 30.04 10.29 7.27
N THR A 38 29.34 11.14 6.50
CA THR A 38 27.92 11.45 6.80
C THR A 38 27.01 10.28 6.43
N SER A 39 27.24 9.65 5.30
CA SER A 39 26.44 8.51 4.88
C SER A 39 26.70 7.27 5.73
N THR A 40 27.93 7.08 6.18
CA THR A 40 28.29 5.95 7.05
C THR A 40 27.64 6.06 8.43
N ALA A 41 27.61 7.27 8.97
CA ALA A 41 26.97 7.52 10.26
C ALA A 41 25.46 7.25 10.23
N SER A 42 24.79 7.66 9.16
CA SER A 42 23.35 7.43 8.98
C SER A 42 23.02 5.93 8.85
N LEU A 43 23.82 5.20 8.09
CA LEU A 43 23.65 3.78 7.91
C LEU A 43 23.87 3.00 9.21
N THR A 44 24.86 3.41 10.00
CA THR A 44 25.16 2.75 11.27
C THR A 44 24.02 2.93 12.27
N VAL A 45 23.47 4.13 12.36
CA VAL A 45 22.34 4.41 13.26
C VAL A 45 21.09 3.61 12.85
N ALA A 46 20.79 3.54 11.56
CA ALA A 46 19.67 2.75 11.09
C ALA A 46 19.85 1.26 11.40
N SER A 47 21.05 0.73 11.17
CA SER A 47 21.37 -0.66 11.44
C SER A 47 21.27 -1.00 12.93
N GLU A 48 21.78 -0.14 13.78
CA GLU A 48 21.67 -0.33 15.23
C GLU A 48 20.23 -0.33 15.72
N THR A 49 19.41 0.59 15.19
CA THR A 49 18.00 0.66 15.56
C THR A 49 17.26 -0.61 15.13
N ALA A 50 17.47 -1.03 13.90
CA ALA A 50 16.86 -2.24 13.39
C ALA A 50 17.26 -3.48 14.17
N THR A 51 18.54 -3.59 14.49
CA THR A 51 19.05 -4.73 15.26
C THR A 51 18.48 -4.76 16.68
N SER A 52 18.35 -3.62 17.33
CA SER A 52 17.79 -3.55 18.67
C SER A 52 16.31 -3.94 18.71
N VAL A 53 15.53 -3.52 17.71
CA VAL A 53 14.12 -3.89 17.61
C VAL A 53 13.98 -5.39 17.33
N ALA A 54 14.76 -5.92 16.41
CA ALA A 54 14.73 -7.34 16.11
C ALA A 54 15.13 -8.20 17.32
N THR A 55 16.09 -7.73 18.11
CA THR A 55 16.50 -8.43 19.31
C THR A 55 15.44 -8.40 20.40
N SER A 56 14.77 -7.27 20.57
CA SER A 56 13.70 -7.17 21.56
C SER A 56 12.48 -8.03 21.18
N GLU A 57 12.15 -8.10 19.91
CA GLU A 57 11.08 -8.97 19.45
C GLU A 57 11.41 -10.45 19.66
N ALA A 58 12.63 -10.85 19.38
CA ALA A 58 13.08 -12.23 19.62
C ALA A 58 13.07 -12.60 21.11
N VAL A 59 13.40 -11.66 21.98
CA VAL A 59 13.39 -11.88 23.44
C VAL A 59 11.94 -11.95 23.95
N GLU A 60 11.08 -11.08 23.48
CA GLU A 60 9.68 -11.07 23.88
C GLU A 60 8.93 -12.33 23.43
N SER A 61 9.17 -12.79 22.22
CA SER A 61 8.55 -14.03 21.74
C SER A 61 9.00 -15.26 22.51
N SER A 62 10.21 -15.28 23.02
CA SER A 62 10.69 -16.41 23.85
C SER A 62 10.07 -16.45 25.25
N VAL A 63 9.62 -15.30 25.76
CA VAL A 63 8.95 -15.23 27.08
C VAL A 63 7.46 -15.60 26.96
N ALA A 64 6.84 -15.34 25.82
CA ALA A 64 5.42 -15.61 25.61
C ALA A 64 5.06 -17.10 25.57
N HIS A 65 6.03 -18.00 25.39
CA HIS A 65 5.78 -19.44 25.29
C HIS A 65 5.43 -20.14 26.59
N SER A 66 5.52 -19.49 27.74
CA SER A 66 5.37 -20.17 29.03
C SER A 66 3.95 -20.19 29.59
N GLU A 67 2.99 -19.51 28.99
CA GLU A 67 1.66 -19.45 29.54
C GLU A 67 0.61 -19.94 28.54
N VAL A 68 -0.05 -21.01 28.92
CA VAL A 68 -1.22 -21.53 28.20
C VAL A 68 -2.42 -20.67 28.52
N THR A 69 -2.87 -19.90 27.57
CA THR A 69 -4.09 -19.17 27.70
C THR A 69 -5.26 -19.97 27.18
N THR A 70 -6.18 -20.24 28.02
CA THR A 70 -7.47 -20.76 27.62
C THR A 70 -8.40 -19.58 27.35
N THR A 71 -8.75 -19.38 26.14
CA THR A 71 -9.85 -18.50 25.79
C THR A 71 -11.16 -19.26 26.01
N PRO A 72 -12.01 -18.82 26.92
CA PRO A 72 -13.22 -19.60 27.25
C PRO A 72 -14.30 -19.55 26.17
N VAL A 73 -14.08 -18.82 25.12
CA VAL A 73 -15.13 -18.53 24.12
C VAL A 73 -14.83 -19.14 22.76
N THR A 74 -13.65 -19.71 22.58
CA THR A 74 -13.24 -20.18 21.25
C THR A 74 -13.20 -21.69 21.19
N GLU A 75 -14.09 -22.27 20.46
CA GLU A 75 -13.91 -23.60 19.96
C GLU A 75 -13.16 -23.52 18.65
N THR A 76 -11.87 -23.58 18.73
CA THR A 76 -11.04 -23.69 17.53
C THR A 76 -11.06 -25.12 17.06
N GLN A 77 -11.56 -25.30 15.89
CA GLN A 77 -11.28 -26.55 15.19
C GLN A 77 -9.82 -26.52 14.73
N PRO A 78 -9.12 -27.64 14.84
CA PRO A 78 -7.78 -27.70 14.30
C PRO A 78 -7.85 -27.38 12.82
N SER A 79 -7.08 -26.40 12.42
CA SER A 79 -6.93 -26.06 11.03
C SER A 79 -6.36 -27.29 10.32
N ASN A 80 -7.21 -28.07 9.76
CA ASN A 80 -6.74 -29.05 8.81
C ASN A 80 -6.28 -28.28 7.59
N THR A 81 -5.02 -28.22 7.48
CA THR A 81 -4.38 -27.64 6.32
C THR A 81 -5.00 -28.23 5.06
N THR A 82 -5.72 -27.44 4.39
CA THR A 82 -6.20 -27.75 3.07
C THR A 82 -5.32 -27.22 1.94
N PRO A 83 -4.07 -26.84 2.14
CA PRO A 83 -3.29 -26.28 1.04
C PRO A 83 -3.19 -27.24 -0.14
N SER A 84 -3.06 -28.50 0.12
CA SER A 84 -2.91 -29.51 -0.93
C SER A 84 -4.18 -29.76 -1.74
N VAL A 85 -5.34 -29.61 -1.13
CA VAL A 85 -6.63 -29.78 -1.83
C VAL A 85 -6.94 -28.55 -2.70
N VAL A 86 -6.44 -27.42 -2.29
CA VAL A 86 -6.65 -26.14 -2.97
C VAL A 86 -5.87 -26.07 -4.27
N GLU A 87 -4.68 -26.67 -4.32
CA GLU A 87 -3.82 -26.63 -5.49
C GLU A 87 -4.45 -27.25 -6.74
N GLU A 88 -5.10 -28.37 -6.57
CA GLU A 88 -5.71 -29.08 -7.69
C GLU A 88 -6.84 -28.30 -8.35
N LYS A 89 -7.61 -27.59 -7.55
CA LYS A 89 -8.71 -26.78 -8.07
C LYS A 89 -8.25 -25.49 -8.72
N ALA A 90 -7.19 -24.94 -8.20
CA ALA A 90 -6.64 -23.72 -8.72
C ALA A 90 -6.18 -23.84 -10.17
N SER A 91 -5.46 -24.91 -10.47
CA SER A 91 -4.90 -25.07 -11.82
C SER A 91 -5.96 -25.25 -12.89
N SER A 92 -7.10 -25.84 -12.57
CA SER A 92 -8.15 -26.00 -13.56
C SER A 92 -8.87 -24.70 -13.90
N THR A 93 -8.91 -23.77 -12.96
CA THR A 93 -9.62 -22.51 -13.16
C THR A 93 -8.78 -21.45 -13.84
N VAL A 94 -7.48 -21.50 -13.64
CA VAL A 94 -6.55 -20.63 -14.32
C VAL A 94 -6.69 -20.71 -15.84
N VAL A 95 -6.93 -21.90 -16.34
CA VAL A 95 -7.15 -22.12 -17.78
C VAL A 95 -8.39 -21.35 -18.27
N THR A 96 -9.41 -21.27 -17.44
CA THR A 96 -10.62 -20.55 -17.81
C THR A 96 -10.42 -19.04 -17.77
N SER A 97 -9.66 -18.58 -16.79
CA SER A 97 -9.38 -17.15 -16.71
C SER A 97 -8.38 -16.66 -17.75
N SER A 98 -7.58 -17.56 -18.33
CA SER A 98 -6.62 -17.16 -19.36
C SER A 98 -7.29 -16.67 -20.63
N SER A 99 -8.52 -17.12 -20.91
CA SER A 99 -9.25 -16.58 -22.04
C SER A 99 -9.67 -15.11 -21.83
N ASP A 100 -9.86 -14.75 -20.57
CA ASP A 100 -10.20 -13.38 -20.21
C ASP A 100 -8.97 -12.47 -20.20
N ALA A 101 -7.81 -13.08 -20.08
CA ALA A 101 -6.56 -12.35 -20.01
C ALA A 101 -6.09 -11.76 -21.36
N THR A 102 -6.70 -12.14 -22.44
CA THR A 102 -6.37 -11.54 -23.75
C THR A 102 -6.80 -10.08 -23.85
N THR A 103 -7.81 -9.73 -23.14
CA THR A 103 -8.32 -8.38 -23.09
C THR A 103 -7.54 -7.45 -22.14
N PRO A 104 -6.98 -7.92 -21.03
CA PRO A 104 -6.29 -7.06 -20.07
C PRO A 104 -5.17 -6.22 -20.67
N SER A 105 -4.44 -6.78 -21.59
CA SER A 105 -3.33 -6.03 -22.22
C SER A 105 -3.80 -4.81 -23.00
N ALA A 106 -4.96 -4.91 -23.62
CA ALA A 106 -5.55 -3.75 -24.29
C ALA A 106 -5.99 -2.67 -23.31
N THR A 107 -6.51 -3.10 -22.17
CA THR A 107 -6.93 -2.18 -21.11
C THR A 107 -5.77 -1.47 -20.46
N VAL A 108 -4.69 -2.19 -20.18
CA VAL A 108 -3.48 -1.60 -19.63
C VAL A 108 -2.93 -0.53 -20.57
N ALA A 109 -2.92 -0.81 -21.85
CA ALA A 109 -2.49 0.17 -22.83
C ALA A 109 -3.41 1.39 -22.89
N ALA A 110 -4.72 1.18 -22.81
CA ALA A 110 -5.68 2.27 -22.80
C ALA A 110 -5.57 3.13 -21.53
N VAL A 111 -5.23 2.51 -20.42
CA VAL A 111 -5.05 3.20 -19.16
C VAL A 111 -3.79 4.04 -19.17
N SER A 112 -2.72 3.52 -19.72
CA SER A 112 -1.46 4.25 -19.78
C SER A 112 -1.56 5.48 -20.68
N ALA A 113 -2.35 5.43 -21.71
CA ALA A 113 -2.48 6.53 -22.65
C ALA A 113 -2.99 7.84 -22.04
N PRO A 114 -4.05 7.85 -21.23
CA PRO A 114 -4.48 9.08 -20.59
C PRO A 114 -3.45 9.64 -19.61
N ALA A 115 -2.86 8.79 -18.82
CA ALA A 115 -1.79 9.19 -17.91
C ALA A 115 -0.60 9.75 -18.69
N HIS A 116 -0.27 9.13 -19.78
CA HIS A 116 0.79 9.58 -20.65
C HIS A 116 0.48 10.93 -21.29
N THR A 117 -0.78 11.19 -21.63
CA THR A 117 -1.17 12.49 -22.17
C THR A 117 -0.94 13.61 -21.17
N SER A 118 -1.25 13.39 -19.92
CA SER A 118 -0.92 14.36 -18.89
C SER A 118 0.58 14.52 -18.70
N GLU A 119 1.31 13.47 -18.91
CA GLU A 119 2.74 13.48 -18.87
C GLU A 119 3.35 14.32 -19.98
N ALA A 120 2.82 14.25 -21.18
CA ALA A 120 3.32 15.06 -22.26
C ALA A 120 3.32 16.55 -21.91
N ALA A 121 2.37 16.99 -21.13
CA ALA A 121 2.35 18.36 -20.62
C ALA A 121 3.45 18.62 -19.58
N VAL A 122 3.83 17.62 -18.83
CA VAL A 122 4.89 17.75 -17.83
C VAL A 122 6.26 17.56 -18.46
N GLU A 123 6.36 16.73 -19.44
CA GLU A 123 7.62 16.53 -20.15
C GLU A 123 8.14 17.76 -20.82
N ALA A 124 7.27 18.59 -21.31
CA ALA A 124 7.69 19.80 -21.93
C ALA A 124 8.61 20.63 -21.03
N PRO A 125 8.28 20.88 -19.76
CA PRO A 125 9.24 21.52 -18.87
C PRO A 125 10.43 20.63 -18.54
N THR A 126 10.22 19.34 -18.44
CA THR A 126 11.31 18.40 -18.19
C THR A 126 12.34 18.46 -19.27
N SER A 127 11.89 18.19 -20.46
CA SER A 127 12.76 18.24 -21.58
C SER A 127 13.41 19.61 -21.70
N THR A 128 12.68 20.64 -21.37
CA THR A 128 13.24 21.97 -21.37
C THR A 128 14.42 22.11 -20.45
N ALA A 129 14.27 21.67 -19.22
CA ALA A 129 15.29 21.97 -18.22
C ALA A 129 16.59 21.22 -18.48
N SER A 130 16.49 19.95 -18.75
CA SER A 130 17.70 19.15 -18.94
C SER A 130 18.14 19.09 -20.36
N SER A 131 17.18 19.00 -21.22
CA SER A 131 17.47 18.84 -22.62
C SER A 131 18.04 20.09 -23.21
N GLU A 132 17.70 21.24 -22.69
CA GLU A 132 18.34 22.49 -23.09
C GLU A 132 19.83 22.37 -23.19
N THR A 133 20.41 21.88 -22.11
CA THR A 133 21.84 21.74 -22.04
C THR A 133 22.33 20.57 -22.86
N ALA A 134 21.65 19.45 -22.73
CA ALA A 134 22.03 18.24 -23.43
C ALA A 134 21.82 18.38 -24.94
N ASP A 135 20.71 18.94 -25.34
CA ASP A 135 20.40 19.11 -26.77
C ASP A 135 21.35 20.10 -27.44
N THR A 136 21.68 21.15 -26.76
CA THR A 136 22.66 22.10 -27.26
C THR A 136 24.01 21.44 -27.48
N HIS A 137 24.40 20.59 -26.54
CA HIS A 137 25.63 19.81 -26.70
C HIS A 137 25.53 18.77 -27.79
N THR A 138 24.36 18.14 -27.93
CA THR A 138 24.13 17.13 -28.95
C THR A 138 24.18 17.73 -30.36
N GLU A 139 23.71 18.93 -30.53
CA GLU A 139 23.78 19.66 -31.82
C GLU A 139 25.22 19.93 -32.26
N VAL A 140 26.09 20.15 -31.29
CA VAL A 140 27.51 20.42 -31.55
C VAL A 140 28.31 19.13 -31.52
N ALA A 141 27.87 18.14 -30.78
CA ALA A 141 28.56 16.86 -30.67
C ALA A 141 28.45 16.03 -31.96
N LEU A 142 29.44 15.23 -32.24
CA LEU A 142 29.40 14.26 -33.33
C LEU A 142 28.25 13.29 -33.09
N LYS A 143 27.53 12.96 -34.15
CA LYS A 143 26.58 11.86 -34.11
C LYS A 143 27.28 10.57 -33.69
N PRO A 144 26.59 9.63 -33.03
CA PRO A 144 27.18 8.34 -32.63
C PRO A 144 27.89 7.63 -33.77
N THR A 145 27.34 7.68 -34.97
CA THR A 145 27.92 7.07 -36.17
C THR A 145 29.25 7.71 -36.62
N GLU A 146 29.51 8.92 -36.19
CA GLU A 146 30.75 9.66 -36.54
C GLU A 146 31.78 9.61 -35.39
N ASN A 147 31.40 9.13 -34.21
CA ASN A 147 32.27 9.00 -33.08
C ASN A 147 32.75 7.56 -32.94
N SER A 148 34.05 7.35 -33.15
CA SER A 148 34.61 5.99 -33.12
C SER A 148 34.54 5.33 -31.74
N ALA A 149 34.64 6.09 -30.65
CA ALA A 149 34.51 5.55 -29.31
C ALA A 149 33.04 5.20 -28.97
N ALA A 150 32.11 6.02 -29.43
CA ALA A 150 30.69 5.68 -29.34
C ALA A 150 30.34 4.45 -30.15
N ASN A 151 30.85 4.37 -31.37
CA ASN A 151 30.66 3.19 -32.24
C ASN A 151 31.25 1.92 -31.62
N ALA A 152 32.39 2.02 -30.95
CA ALA A 152 32.99 0.89 -30.26
C ALA A 152 32.06 0.36 -29.14
N ASN A 153 31.44 1.21 -28.37
CA ASN A 153 30.46 0.80 -27.37
C ASN A 153 29.15 0.28 -28.01
N LEU A 154 28.65 0.96 -29.04
CA LEU A 154 27.47 0.49 -29.78
C LEU A 154 27.66 -0.90 -30.38
N SER A 155 28.86 -1.21 -30.84
CA SER A 155 29.17 -2.53 -31.41
C SER A 155 29.11 -3.67 -30.40
N LYS A 156 29.17 -3.35 -29.09
CA LYS A 156 29.06 -4.32 -28.00
C LYS A 156 27.60 -4.57 -27.62
N LEU A 157 26.66 -3.79 -28.10
CA LEU A 157 25.24 -3.89 -27.79
C LEU A 157 24.51 -4.75 -28.81
N ASN A 158 23.52 -5.50 -28.32
CA ASN A 158 22.71 -6.39 -29.15
C ASN A 158 21.55 -5.62 -29.82
N GLY A 159 21.14 -6.06 -30.96
CA GLY A 159 19.98 -5.75 -31.76
C GLY A 159 19.16 -4.54 -31.33
N ARG A 160 18.01 -4.80 -30.69
CA ARG A 160 17.05 -3.75 -30.35
C ARG A 160 17.59 -2.78 -29.29
N ILE A 161 18.35 -3.28 -28.31
CA ILE A 161 18.90 -2.37 -27.27
C ILE A 161 19.94 -1.42 -27.87
N LYS A 162 20.68 -1.86 -28.87
CA LYS A 162 21.59 -0.98 -29.61
C LYS A 162 20.84 0.19 -30.23
N SER A 163 19.76 -0.07 -30.93
CA SER A 163 18.93 0.96 -31.55
C SER A 163 18.35 1.93 -30.52
N ILE A 164 17.88 1.42 -29.39
CA ILE A 164 17.33 2.25 -28.31
C ILE A 164 18.40 3.17 -27.74
N VAL A 165 19.59 2.67 -27.49
CA VAL A 165 20.71 3.47 -26.99
C VAL A 165 21.12 4.53 -28.01
N GLU A 166 21.24 4.13 -29.27
CA GLU A 166 21.59 5.04 -30.36
C GLU A 166 20.58 6.17 -30.52
N ASP A 167 19.29 5.88 -30.41
CA ASP A 167 18.21 6.84 -30.61
C ASP A 167 17.99 7.76 -29.40
N ASN A 168 18.41 7.35 -28.20
CA ASN A 168 18.04 8.03 -26.95
C ASN A 168 19.22 8.52 -26.11
N MET A 169 20.45 8.29 -26.53
CA MET A 169 21.64 8.74 -25.82
C MET A 169 22.52 9.58 -26.73
N THR A 170 23.17 10.58 -26.15
CA THR A 170 24.17 11.38 -26.87
C THR A 170 25.44 10.58 -27.10
N SER A 171 26.29 11.02 -28.03
CA SER A 171 27.60 10.42 -28.25
C SER A 171 28.43 10.33 -26.98
N ASP A 172 28.45 11.40 -26.18
CA ASP A 172 29.21 11.44 -24.93
C ASP A 172 28.65 10.47 -23.89
N GLN A 173 27.33 10.33 -23.80
CA GLN A 173 26.69 9.36 -22.93
C GLN A 173 27.03 7.93 -23.36
N ILE A 174 27.04 7.64 -24.65
CA ILE A 174 27.40 6.33 -25.19
C ILE A 174 28.87 6.00 -24.91
N VAL A 175 29.76 6.96 -25.10
CA VAL A 175 31.18 6.81 -24.76
C VAL A 175 31.38 6.51 -23.28
N ALA A 176 30.58 7.14 -22.43
CA ALA A 176 30.65 6.99 -20.99
C ALA A 176 30.03 5.67 -20.45
N LEU A 177 29.38 4.88 -21.29
CA LEU A 177 28.84 3.59 -20.88
C LEU A 177 29.92 2.68 -20.32
N THR A 178 29.71 2.15 -19.15
CA THR A 178 30.62 1.19 -18.53
C THR A 178 30.41 -0.21 -19.10
N GLU A 179 31.38 -1.07 -18.92
CA GLU A 179 31.26 -2.48 -19.32
C GLU A 179 30.10 -3.17 -18.57
N GLU A 180 29.87 -2.82 -17.31
CA GLU A 180 28.76 -3.32 -16.51
C GLU A 180 27.41 -2.88 -17.08
N GLU A 181 27.30 -1.62 -17.46
CA GLU A 181 26.09 -1.09 -18.10
C GLU A 181 25.81 -1.77 -19.43
N ILE A 182 26.83 -1.94 -20.25
CA ILE A 182 26.72 -2.65 -21.54
C ILE A 182 26.26 -4.08 -21.32
N LYS A 183 26.85 -4.77 -20.35
CA LYS A 183 26.46 -6.12 -19.99
C LYS A 183 25.02 -6.20 -19.51
N ALA A 184 24.61 -5.26 -18.67
CA ALA A 184 23.23 -5.17 -18.19
C ALA A 184 22.24 -4.88 -19.32
N LEU A 185 22.55 -3.94 -20.21
CA LEU A 185 21.73 -3.61 -21.36
C LEU A 185 21.53 -4.82 -22.28
N ASN A 186 22.54 -5.65 -22.47
CA ASN A 186 22.44 -6.86 -23.27
C ASN A 186 21.58 -7.96 -22.62
N LYS A 187 21.25 -7.84 -21.34
CA LYS A 187 20.33 -8.75 -20.65
C LYS A 187 18.88 -8.33 -20.79
N VAL A 188 18.58 -7.16 -21.32
CA VAL A 188 17.21 -6.67 -21.46
C VAL A 188 16.40 -7.65 -22.31
N ASP A 189 15.24 -8.00 -21.77
CA ASP A 189 14.27 -8.89 -22.37
C ASP A 189 13.10 -8.07 -22.92
N PHE A 190 12.92 -8.11 -24.23
CA PHE A 190 11.86 -7.41 -24.94
C PHE A 190 10.64 -8.29 -25.20
N SER A 191 10.61 -9.50 -24.66
CA SER A 191 9.44 -10.34 -24.80
C SER A 191 8.23 -9.67 -24.14
N ASP A 192 7.13 -9.68 -24.86
CA ASP A 192 5.86 -9.16 -24.38
C ASP A 192 5.05 -10.32 -23.79
N ASP A 193 5.66 -11.02 -22.85
CA ASP A 193 4.99 -12.06 -22.11
C ASP A 193 4.04 -11.41 -21.11
N ALA A 194 2.79 -11.27 -21.52
CA ALA A 194 1.76 -10.78 -20.61
C ALA A 194 1.73 -11.62 -19.34
N ILE A 195 1.50 -10.96 -18.20
CA ILE A 195 1.25 -11.65 -16.95
C ILE A 195 0.01 -12.52 -17.13
N LYS A 196 0.16 -13.80 -16.85
CA LYS A 196 -0.90 -14.78 -17.10
C LYS A 196 -2.12 -14.50 -16.22
N GLY A 197 -3.28 -14.42 -16.85
CA GLY A 197 -4.57 -14.34 -16.17
C GLY A 197 -4.81 -13.13 -15.29
N THR A 198 -3.97 -12.13 -15.32
CA THR A 198 -4.14 -10.93 -14.49
C THR A 198 -5.04 -9.90 -15.15
N GLY A 199 -5.76 -9.15 -14.31
CA GLY A 199 -6.59 -8.05 -14.76
C GLY A 199 -5.81 -6.77 -15.11
N THR A 200 -4.68 -6.54 -14.46
CA THR A 200 -3.87 -5.33 -14.66
C THR A 200 -2.46 -5.55 -14.13
N SER A 201 -1.49 -4.97 -14.83
CA SER A 201 -0.10 -4.88 -14.36
C SER A 201 0.27 -3.42 -14.17
N LEU A 202 0.65 -3.05 -12.96
CA LEU A 202 1.26 -1.74 -12.71
C LEU A 202 2.68 -1.75 -13.24
N THR A 203 3.05 -0.69 -13.94
CA THR A 203 4.38 -0.51 -14.50
C THR A 203 5.15 0.57 -13.73
N TYR A 204 6.44 0.64 -13.98
CA TYR A 204 7.27 1.71 -13.41
C TYR A 204 6.79 3.10 -13.86
N ARG A 205 6.27 3.23 -15.07
CA ARG A 205 5.64 4.45 -15.55
C ARG A 205 4.39 4.80 -14.75
N ASN A 206 3.54 3.82 -14.44
CA ASN A 206 2.39 4.04 -13.57
C ASN A 206 2.81 4.54 -12.19
N LEU A 207 3.88 3.99 -11.61
CA LEU A 207 4.43 4.46 -10.34
C LEU A 207 4.82 5.93 -10.40
N LYS A 208 5.52 6.34 -11.46
CA LYS A 208 5.91 7.74 -11.64
C LYS A 208 4.70 8.66 -11.78
N ASP A 209 3.66 8.21 -12.46
CA ASP A 209 2.41 8.95 -12.58
C ASP A 209 1.67 9.05 -11.23
N ILE A 210 1.71 8.00 -10.42
CA ILE A 210 1.15 8.02 -9.05
C ILE A 210 1.86 9.09 -8.21
N VAL A 211 3.18 9.11 -8.21
CA VAL A 211 3.96 10.08 -7.45
C VAL A 211 3.71 11.50 -7.96
N ALA A 212 3.68 11.71 -9.26
CA ALA A 212 3.38 13.00 -9.85
C ALA A 212 1.98 13.50 -9.45
N SER A 213 0.99 12.61 -9.47
CA SER A 213 -0.37 12.94 -9.02
C SER A 213 -0.41 13.29 -7.54
N PHE A 214 0.29 12.52 -6.70
CA PHE A 214 0.41 12.81 -5.27
C PHE A 214 0.96 14.22 -5.03
N LEU A 215 2.04 14.58 -5.70
CA LEU A 215 2.71 15.85 -5.49
C LEU A 215 1.93 17.06 -6.00
N LYS A 216 0.98 16.87 -6.91
CA LYS A 216 0.10 17.94 -7.36
C LYS A 216 -0.85 18.43 -6.27
N GLN A 217 -1.17 17.59 -5.30
CA GLN A 217 -2.09 17.93 -4.21
C GLN A 217 -3.43 18.48 -4.71
N ASP A 218 -4.00 17.83 -5.72
CA ASP A 218 -5.31 18.19 -6.27
C ASP A 218 -6.40 18.03 -5.19
N SER A 219 -7.13 19.10 -4.90
CA SER A 219 -8.18 19.10 -3.88
C SER A 219 -9.29 18.08 -4.15
N LYS A 220 -9.50 17.66 -5.39
CA LYS A 220 -10.45 16.62 -5.74
C LYS A 220 -10.02 15.24 -5.27
N LEU A 221 -8.74 15.04 -5.00
CA LEU A 221 -8.16 13.78 -4.58
C LEU A 221 -7.58 13.86 -3.16
N ALA A 222 -7.72 14.97 -2.48
CA ALA A 222 -7.14 15.19 -1.17
C ALA A 222 -8.12 14.79 -0.05
N VAL A 223 -7.62 14.13 0.97
CA VAL A 223 -8.37 13.88 2.20
C VAL A 223 -8.80 15.22 2.79
N PRO A 224 -10.07 15.40 3.17
CA PRO A 224 -10.56 16.65 3.73
C PRO A 224 -9.83 17.03 5.02
N TYR A 225 -9.63 18.33 5.20
CA TYR A 225 -8.88 18.87 6.31
C TYR A 225 -9.58 18.74 7.64
N PHE A 226 -8.89 18.28 8.64
CA PHE A 226 -9.23 18.40 10.04
C PHE A 226 -7.96 18.46 10.88
N LYS A 227 -8.03 19.11 12.04
CA LYS A 227 -6.88 19.21 12.92
C LYS A 227 -6.79 18.00 13.85
N ALA A 228 -5.58 17.49 14.04
CA ALA A 228 -5.35 16.33 14.89
C ALA A 228 -5.79 16.56 16.34
N ASP A 229 -5.65 17.78 16.85
CA ASP A 229 -6.02 18.15 18.23
C ASP A 229 -7.54 18.21 18.48
N THR A 230 -8.35 18.22 17.42
CA THR A 230 -9.81 18.17 17.53
C THR A 230 -10.35 16.76 17.65
N ILE A 231 -9.52 15.76 17.45
CA ILE A 231 -9.89 14.36 17.41
C ILE A 231 -9.67 13.75 18.80
N ILE A 232 -10.64 12.98 19.26
CA ILE A 232 -10.58 12.32 20.56
C ILE A 232 -10.18 10.85 20.42
N ASN A 233 -9.57 10.29 21.44
CA ASN A 233 -9.42 8.86 21.57
C ASN A 233 -10.79 8.18 21.59
N MET A 234 -10.91 7.02 21.01
CA MET A 234 -12.17 6.28 21.01
C MET A 234 -12.50 5.78 22.43
N PRO A 235 -13.59 6.26 23.05
CA PRO A 235 -13.91 5.85 24.42
C PRO A 235 -14.06 4.34 24.61
N ALA A 236 -14.55 3.65 23.60
CA ALA A 236 -14.70 2.19 23.62
C ALA A 236 -13.36 1.44 23.70
N PHE A 237 -12.24 2.08 23.38
CA PHE A 237 -10.91 1.52 23.51
C PHE A 237 -10.14 1.98 24.74
N ASN A 238 -10.80 2.61 25.70
CA ASN A 238 -10.33 2.62 27.08
C ASN A 238 -10.81 1.31 27.73
N THR A 239 -10.05 0.26 27.57
CA THR A 239 -10.46 -1.11 27.85
C THR A 239 -9.28 -1.97 28.29
N VAL A 240 -9.56 -3.21 28.64
CA VAL A 240 -8.52 -4.19 28.93
C VAL A 240 -7.93 -4.71 27.62
N ASP A 241 -6.64 -4.53 27.45
CA ASP A 241 -5.93 -5.09 26.30
C ASP A 241 -5.93 -6.62 26.34
N ALA A 242 -6.22 -7.25 25.21
CA ALA A 242 -6.35 -8.71 25.13
C ALA A 242 -5.08 -9.46 25.50
N GLN A 243 -3.91 -8.88 25.21
CA GLN A 243 -2.61 -9.52 25.43
C GLN A 243 -1.97 -9.12 26.75
N THR A 244 -1.89 -7.83 27.06
CA THR A 244 -1.25 -7.34 28.30
C THR A 244 -2.12 -7.50 29.52
N MET A 245 -3.41 -7.65 29.35
CA MET A 245 -4.42 -7.74 30.41
C MET A 245 -4.53 -6.49 31.28
N LYS A 246 -4.00 -5.37 30.81
CA LYS A 246 -4.08 -4.07 31.49
C LYS A 246 -5.18 -3.23 30.90
N LYS A 247 -5.92 -2.53 31.77
CA LYS A 247 -6.87 -1.52 31.33
C LYS A 247 -6.14 -0.22 31.04
N GLU A 248 -6.20 0.20 29.78
CA GLU A 248 -5.60 1.43 29.30
C GLU A 248 -6.30 1.91 28.03
N GLU A 249 -5.98 3.08 27.56
CA GLU A 249 -6.35 3.51 26.23
C GLU A 249 -5.42 2.85 25.21
N ILE A 250 -5.99 2.07 24.29
CA ILE A 250 -5.23 1.33 23.29
C ILE A 250 -5.37 1.96 21.90
N ASP A 251 -4.41 1.68 21.06
CA ASP A 251 -4.41 2.11 19.67
C ASP A 251 -5.39 1.31 18.83
N VAL A 252 -6.05 1.99 17.90
CA VAL A 252 -6.98 1.38 16.94
C VAL A 252 -6.42 1.56 15.54
N TRP A 253 -6.40 0.48 14.78
CA TRP A 253 -5.92 0.48 13.42
C TRP A 253 -7.01 0.02 12.46
N ASP A 254 -6.67 -0.84 11.52
CA ASP A 254 -7.59 -1.35 10.52
C ASP A 254 -8.93 -1.77 11.14
N SER A 255 -9.99 -1.22 10.59
CA SER A 255 -11.34 -1.49 11.04
C SER A 255 -12.23 -1.75 9.84
N TRP A 256 -13.21 -2.60 10.00
CA TRP A 256 -14.13 -2.97 8.93
C TRP A 256 -15.53 -3.27 9.48
N PRO A 257 -16.56 -2.86 8.75
CA PRO A 257 -17.92 -3.12 9.20
C PRO A 257 -18.34 -4.55 8.87
N VAL A 258 -19.35 -5.02 9.58
CA VAL A 258 -20.17 -6.11 9.10
C VAL A 258 -21.08 -5.55 8.02
N GLN A 259 -20.97 -6.06 6.82
CA GLN A 259 -21.62 -5.51 5.64
C GLN A 259 -22.24 -6.60 4.78
N ASP A 260 -23.21 -6.23 3.96
CA ASP A 260 -23.75 -7.11 2.94
C ASP A 260 -22.66 -7.44 1.91
N ALA A 261 -22.45 -8.72 1.66
CA ALA A 261 -21.35 -9.15 0.78
C ALA A 261 -21.57 -8.77 -0.69
N GLU A 262 -22.82 -8.63 -1.12
CA GLU A 262 -23.13 -8.25 -2.50
C GLU A 262 -23.10 -6.74 -2.70
N SER A 263 -23.83 -6.00 -1.88
CA SER A 263 -23.96 -4.54 -2.02
C SER A 263 -22.83 -3.75 -1.35
N GLY A 264 -22.17 -4.34 -0.36
CA GLY A 264 -21.17 -3.64 0.46
C GLY A 264 -21.74 -2.69 1.51
N VAL A 265 -23.05 -2.54 1.57
CA VAL A 265 -23.71 -1.65 2.53
C VAL A 265 -23.56 -2.21 3.94
N VAL A 266 -23.33 -1.34 4.92
CA VAL A 266 -23.25 -1.73 6.33
C VAL A 266 -24.56 -2.36 6.79
N SER A 267 -24.48 -3.54 7.39
CA SER A 267 -25.64 -4.29 7.81
C SER A 267 -26.29 -3.70 9.07
N ASN A 268 -27.61 -3.71 9.10
CA ASN A 268 -28.39 -3.52 10.33
C ASN A 268 -28.59 -4.88 10.98
N TRP A 269 -27.71 -5.21 11.93
CA TRP A 269 -27.80 -6.45 12.65
C TRP A 269 -28.62 -6.25 13.93
N ASN A 270 -29.87 -6.69 13.91
CA ASN A 270 -30.80 -6.56 15.06
C ASN A 270 -30.85 -5.15 15.69
N GLY A 271 -30.80 -4.13 14.87
CA GLY A 271 -30.80 -2.72 15.32
C GLY A 271 -29.42 -2.16 15.62
N TYR A 272 -28.36 -2.89 15.35
CA TYR A 272 -26.97 -2.47 15.58
C TYR A 272 -26.17 -2.42 14.30
N GLN A 273 -25.21 -1.51 14.25
CA GLN A 273 -24.07 -1.55 13.36
C GLN A 273 -22.90 -2.19 14.08
N LEU A 274 -22.20 -3.09 13.41
CA LEU A 274 -21.08 -3.83 13.98
C LEU A 274 -19.82 -3.50 13.20
N VAL A 275 -18.74 -3.22 13.92
CA VAL A 275 -17.42 -2.98 13.32
C VAL A 275 -16.38 -3.81 14.05
N ILE A 276 -15.53 -4.45 13.30
CA ILE A 276 -14.40 -5.21 13.85
C ILE A 276 -13.16 -4.35 13.66
N SER A 277 -12.36 -4.23 14.71
CA SER A 277 -11.17 -3.40 14.71
C SER A 277 -9.95 -4.15 15.20
N MET A 278 -8.88 -3.99 14.48
CA MET A 278 -7.56 -4.37 14.95
C MET A 278 -7.08 -3.31 15.94
N ALA A 279 -6.65 -3.73 17.11
CA ALA A 279 -6.26 -2.82 18.17
C ALA A 279 -5.27 -3.46 19.14
N GLY A 280 -4.58 -2.64 19.92
CA GLY A 280 -3.68 -3.15 20.93
C GLY A 280 -3.03 -2.06 21.78
N ALA A 281 -2.40 -2.50 22.86
CA ALA A 281 -1.67 -1.63 23.76
C ALA A 281 -0.53 -0.91 23.03
N PRO A 282 -0.35 0.39 23.29
CA PRO A 282 0.70 1.16 22.63
C PRO A 282 2.09 0.57 22.85
N ASN A 283 2.86 0.45 21.78
CA ASN A 283 4.26 -0.01 21.82
C ASN A 283 4.46 -1.42 22.41
N LYS A 284 3.46 -2.29 22.33
CA LYS A 284 3.50 -3.65 22.90
C LYS A 284 3.35 -4.77 21.88
N ASN A 285 3.36 -4.46 20.58
CA ASN A 285 3.11 -5.45 19.53
C ASN A 285 1.88 -6.34 19.84
N SER A 286 0.84 -5.71 20.35
CA SER A 286 -0.42 -6.37 20.70
C SER A 286 -1.44 -6.08 19.63
N ASN A 287 -1.60 -7.00 18.68
CA ASN A 287 -2.50 -6.83 17.55
C ASN A 287 -3.55 -7.93 17.55
N HIS A 288 -4.71 -7.60 18.07
CA HIS A 288 -5.84 -8.51 18.15
C HIS A 288 -7.10 -7.79 17.70
N ILE A 289 -8.11 -8.54 17.29
CA ILE A 289 -9.35 -7.95 16.78
C ILE A 289 -10.45 -7.95 17.82
N TYR A 290 -11.16 -6.83 17.87
CA TYR A 290 -12.23 -6.55 18.83
C TYR A 290 -13.54 -6.31 18.09
N LEU A 291 -14.65 -6.69 18.68
CA LEU A 291 -15.97 -6.38 18.17
C LEU A 291 -16.52 -5.11 18.82
N LEU A 292 -16.81 -4.13 18.00
CA LEU A 292 -17.45 -2.88 18.40
C LEU A 292 -18.87 -2.81 17.88
N TYR A 293 -19.72 -2.15 18.59
CA TYR A 293 -21.11 -1.98 18.21
C TYR A 293 -21.68 -0.64 18.65
N SER A 294 -22.65 -0.18 17.91
CA SER A 294 -23.47 0.98 18.20
C SER A 294 -24.86 0.77 17.61
N LYS A 295 -25.85 1.51 18.07
CA LYS A 295 -27.19 1.46 17.45
C LYS A 295 -27.08 1.85 15.97
N TYR A 296 -27.78 1.14 15.13
CA TYR A 296 -27.79 1.42 13.70
C TYR A 296 -28.29 2.84 13.45
N GLY A 297 -27.49 3.66 12.78
CA GLY A 297 -27.80 5.06 12.52
C GLY A 297 -27.45 6.02 13.64
N ASP A 298 -26.87 5.57 14.74
CA ASP A 298 -26.33 6.44 15.78
C ASP A 298 -24.95 6.96 15.35
N ASN A 299 -24.84 8.27 15.23
CA ASN A 299 -23.62 8.95 14.76
C ASN A 299 -22.82 9.60 15.89
N ASP A 300 -23.13 9.28 17.14
CA ASP A 300 -22.34 9.74 18.27
C ASP A 300 -21.14 8.81 18.50
N PHE A 301 -19.96 9.32 18.27
CA PHE A 301 -18.71 8.58 18.43
C PHE A 301 -18.53 8.02 19.86
N THR A 302 -19.06 8.70 20.85
CA THR A 302 -18.96 8.27 22.25
C THR A 302 -19.93 7.15 22.61
N HIS A 303 -20.89 6.84 21.75
CA HIS A 303 -21.86 5.76 21.96
C HIS A 303 -21.38 4.40 21.51
N TRP A 304 -20.27 4.31 20.82
CA TRP A 304 -19.66 3.02 20.48
C TRP A 304 -19.29 2.27 21.73
N LYS A 305 -19.58 0.96 21.74
CA LYS A 305 -19.24 0.05 22.81
C LYS A 305 -18.37 -1.09 22.29
N ASN A 306 -17.60 -1.66 23.20
CA ASN A 306 -16.65 -2.74 22.91
C ASN A 306 -17.17 -4.04 23.54
N ALA A 307 -17.50 -5.02 22.71
CA ALA A 307 -17.90 -6.35 23.16
C ALA A 307 -16.71 -7.23 23.59
N GLY A 308 -15.50 -6.73 23.42
CA GLY A 308 -14.28 -7.41 23.79
C GLY A 308 -13.53 -8.02 22.59
N PRO A 309 -12.36 -8.59 22.85
CA PRO A 309 -11.59 -9.28 21.83
C PRO A 309 -12.34 -10.51 21.33
N ILE A 310 -12.40 -10.69 20.03
CA ILE A 310 -13.17 -11.77 19.41
C ILE A 310 -12.65 -13.15 19.85
N PHE A 311 -11.34 -13.31 19.93
CA PHE A 311 -10.69 -14.56 20.31
C PHE A 311 -10.33 -14.63 21.80
N GLY A 312 -10.83 -13.69 22.60
CA GLY A 312 -10.70 -13.71 24.03
C GLY A 312 -9.45 -13.04 24.59
N TYR A 313 -9.37 -13.04 25.90
CA TYR A 313 -8.26 -12.48 26.66
C TYR A 313 -7.11 -13.45 26.84
N ASN A 314 -6.00 -13.02 27.40
CA ASN A 314 -4.73 -13.73 27.50
C ASN A 314 -4.20 -14.13 26.11
N ALA A 315 -4.43 -13.27 25.15
CA ALA A 315 -3.93 -13.45 23.80
C ALA A 315 -2.39 -13.41 23.75
N LEU A 316 -1.82 -14.10 22.79
CA LEU A 316 -0.38 -14.20 22.64
C LEU A 316 0.12 -13.22 21.58
N GLU A 317 1.29 -12.65 21.82
CA GLU A 317 1.98 -11.81 20.85
C GLU A 317 2.30 -12.55 19.55
N ASP A 318 2.61 -13.83 19.65
CA ASP A 318 2.97 -14.64 18.51
C ASP A 318 1.77 -15.32 17.79
N ASP A 319 0.55 -14.98 18.20
CA ASP A 319 -0.69 -15.46 17.59
C ASP A 319 -1.65 -14.26 17.44
N GLN A 320 -1.40 -13.44 16.43
CA GLN A 320 -2.13 -12.20 16.19
C GLN A 320 -3.24 -12.37 15.15
N GLN A 321 -4.20 -11.48 15.19
CA GLN A 321 -5.19 -11.33 14.15
C GLN A 321 -5.06 -9.94 13.54
N TRP A 322 -5.05 -9.90 12.22
CA TRP A 322 -4.93 -8.68 11.43
C TRP A 322 -6.19 -8.46 10.57
N SER A 323 -6.13 -7.50 9.71
CA SER A 323 -7.22 -6.96 8.91
C SER A 323 -8.01 -8.02 8.12
N GLY A 324 -9.27 -7.71 7.91
CA GLY A 324 -10.19 -8.60 7.20
C GLY A 324 -11.51 -7.93 6.81
N SER A 325 -12.56 -8.74 6.77
CA SER A 325 -13.92 -8.34 6.44
C SER A 325 -14.93 -9.26 7.14
N ALA A 326 -16.21 -8.89 7.10
CA ALA A 326 -17.25 -9.67 7.74
C ALA A 326 -18.60 -9.46 7.06
N THR A 327 -19.43 -10.50 7.11
CA THR A 327 -20.80 -10.46 6.58
C THR A 327 -21.75 -11.24 7.48
N VAL A 328 -23.04 -10.99 7.36
CA VAL A 328 -24.07 -11.71 8.11
C VAL A 328 -24.42 -13.01 7.39
N ASN A 329 -24.38 -14.11 8.11
CA ASN A 329 -24.85 -15.40 7.63
C ASN A 329 -26.39 -15.47 7.61
N SER A 330 -26.94 -16.44 6.90
CA SER A 330 -28.39 -16.65 6.81
C SER A 330 -29.09 -16.90 8.14
N ASP A 331 -28.38 -17.45 9.13
CA ASP A 331 -28.90 -17.68 10.50
C ASP A 331 -28.70 -16.49 11.44
N GLY A 332 -28.16 -15.37 10.96
CA GLY A 332 -27.89 -14.18 11.77
C GLY A 332 -26.55 -14.19 12.49
N SER A 333 -25.78 -15.26 12.41
CA SER A 333 -24.38 -15.26 12.86
C SER A 333 -23.53 -14.42 11.93
N ILE A 334 -22.31 -14.07 12.38
CA ILE A 334 -21.38 -13.28 11.59
C ILE A 334 -20.29 -14.19 11.06
N GLN A 335 -20.08 -14.14 9.75
CA GLN A 335 -18.91 -14.77 9.16
C GLN A 335 -17.78 -13.77 9.08
N LEU A 336 -16.74 -14.07 9.83
CA LEU A 336 -15.51 -13.28 9.87
C LEU A 336 -14.50 -13.88 8.91
N TYR A 337 -13.86 -13.00 8.14
CA TYR A 337 -12.66 -13.31 7.37
C TYR A 337 -11.55 -12.39 7.89
N TYR A 338 -10.41 -12.97 8.24
CA TYR A 338 -9.34 -12.20 8.86
C TYR A 338 -7.97 -12.77 8.48
N THR A 339 -6.93 -12.08 8.86
CA THR A 339 -5.56 -12.52 8.69
C THR A 339 -5.03 -13.08 10.00
N LYS A 340 -4.63 -14.33 10.01
CA LYS A 340 -3.88 -14.92 11.12
C LYS A 340 -2.40 -14.66 10.90
N ASN A 341 -1.76 -14.02 11.86
CA ASN A 341 -0.34 -13.77 11.84
C ASN A 341 0.37 -14.57 12.92
N ASP A 342 1.24 -15.48 12.52
CA ASP A 342 1.99 -16.38 13.38
C ASP A 342 3.48 -16.00 13.38
N THR A 343 3.99 -15.60 14.56
CA THR A 343 5.42 -15.35 14.76
C THR A 343 6.05 -16.35 15.74
N SER A 344 5.34 -17.41 16.09
CA SER A 344 5.83 -18.44 16.99
C SER A 344 7.07 -19.12 16.45
N GLY A 345 8.01 -19.44 17.33
CA GLY A 345 9.26 -20.11 16.94
C GLY A 345 10.17 -19.24 16.07
N GLY A 346 10.06 -17.91 16.18
CA GLY A 346 10.88 -16.97 15.41
C GLY A 346 10.44 -16.78 13.96
N LYS A 347 9.22 -17.16 13.62
CA LYS A 347 8.68 -16.91 12.28
C LYS A 347 8.57 -15.42 11.99
N LEU A 348 8.75 -15.06 10.74
CA LEU A 348 8.75 -13.67 10.27
C LEU A 348 7.38 -13.33 9.67
N ASN A 349 6.38 -13.15 10.53
CA ASN A 349 5.03 -12.79 10.13
C ASN A 349 4.42 -13.78 9.11
N TRP A 350 4.19 -15.01 9.55
CA TRP A 350 3.51 -16.00 8.73
C TRP A 350 2.02 -15.68 8.67
N GLN A 351 1.63 -14.97 7.65
CA GLN A 351 0.26 -14.55 7.41
C GLN A 351 -0.50 -15.62 6.63
N GLN A 352 -1.72 -15.86 7.04
CA GLN A 352 -2.64 -16.78 6.38
C GLN A 352 -4.05 -16.20 6.44
N LEU A 353 -4.82 -16.41 5.38
CA LEU A 353 -6.23 -16.05 5.38
C LEU A 353 -7.00 -17.07 6.20
N ALA A 354 -7.85 -16.59 7.08
CA ALA A 354 -8.63 -17.41 8.00
C ALA A 354 -10.09 -16.98 8.02
N SER A 355 -10.96 -17.86 8.52
CA SER A 355 -12.38 -17.57 8.74
C SER A 355 -12.85 -18.17 10.04
N ALA A 356 -13.84 -17.50 10.65
CA ALA A 356 -14.53 -17.98 11.83
C ALA A 356 -15.99 -17.51 11.81
N THR A 357 -16.85 -18.25 12.50
CA THR A 357 -18.25 -17.89 12.69
C THR A 357 -18.46 -17.33 14.09
N LEU A 358 -18.97 -16.10 14.17
CA LEU A 358 -19.28 -15.45 15.42
C LEU A 358 -20.75 -15.59 15.73
N ASN A 359 -21.08 -16.23 16.85
CA ASN A 359 -22.43 -16.28 17.38
C ASN A 359 -22.61 -15.16 18.39
N LEU A 360 -23.44 -14.19 18.05
CA LEU A 360 -23.70 -13.02 18.84
C LEU A 360 -25.14 -13.06 19.39
N ALA A 361 -25.34 -12.38 20.50
CA ALA A 361 -26.67 -12.13 21.06
C ALA A 361 -26.79 -10.69 21.53
N VAL A 362 -28.03 -10.21 21.59
CA VAL A 362 -28.35 -8.95 22.27
C VAL A 362 -28.92 -9.29 23.63
N GLU A 363 -28.22 -8.88 24.69
CA GLU A 363 -28.61 -9.10 26.07
C GLU A 363 -28.54 -7.76 26.83
N ASN A 364 -29.65 -7.34 27.41
CA ASN A 364 -29.73 -6.05 28.16
C ASN A 364 -29.22 -4.84 27.33
N ASP A 365 -29.66 -4.77 26.09
CA ASP A 365 -29.20 -3.74 25.11
C ASP A 365 -27.70 -3.73 24.82
N GLU A 366 -27.02 -4.83 25.08
CA GLU A 366 -25.62 -5.02 24.77
C GLU A 366 -25.43 -6.15 23.77
N VAL A 367 -24.50 -5.98 22.85
CA VAL A 367 -24.07 -7.06 21.95
C VAL A 367 -23.01 -7.90 22.66
N VAL A 368 -23.26 -9.20 22.75
CA VAL A 368 -22.39 -10.13 23.45
C VAL A 368 -21.92 -11.20 22.51
N ILE A 369 -20.63 -11.51 22.55
CA ILE A 369 -20.06 -12.65 21.83
C ILE A 369 -20.35 -13.91 22.64
N LYS A 370 -21.22 -14.79 22.12
CA LYS A 370 -21.59 -16.03 22.80
C LYS A 370 -20.59 -17.14 22.53
N SER A 371 -20.16 -17.28 21.30
CA SER A 371 -19.15 -18.27 20.89
C SER A 371 -18.50 -17.88 19.57
N VAL A 372 -17.33 -18.45 19.34
CA VAL A 372 -16.64 -18.41 18.05
C VAL A 372 -16.46 -19.86 17.62
N GLU A 373 -16.95 -20.19 16.43
CA GLU A 373 -16.95 -21.54 15.89
C GLU A 373 -16.22 -21.60 14.56
N ASN A 374 -15.78 -22.80 14.20
CA ASN A 374 -15.18 -23.07 12.90
C ASN A 374 -14.03 -22.12 12.54
N ASP A 375 -13.24 -21.72 13.53
CA ASP A 375 -12.03 -20.95 13.26
C ASP A 375 -11.01 -21.83 12.54
N HIS A 376 -10.65 -21.46 11.32
CA HIS A 376 -9.75 -22.26 10.50
C HIS A 376 -9.03 -21.43 9.46
N ILE A 377 -7.89 -21.93 9.03
CA ILE A 377 -7.15 -21.36 7.91
C ILE A 377 -7.86 -21.70 6.61
N LEU A 378 -8.09 -20.70 5.79
CA LEU A 378 -8.63 -20.84 4.44
C LEU A 378 -7.53 -21.03 3.41
N PHE A 379 -6.49 -20.22 3.49
CA PHE A 379 -5.49 -20.17 2.44
C PHE A 379 -4.16 -19.63 2.98
N GLY A 380 -3.08 -20.36 2.72
CA GLY A 380 -1.72 -19.98 3.10
C GLY A 380 -0.75 -19.79 1.92
N GLY A 381 -1.30 -19.66 0.72
CA GLY A 381 -0.50 -19.62 -0.51
C GLY A 381 -0.34 -21.01 -1.13
N ASP A 382 -0.40 -21.08 -2.45
CA ASP A 382 -0.26 -22.33 -3.23
C ASP A 382 1.10 -22.43 -3.93
N ASN A 383 1.95 -21.44 -3.77
CA ASN A 383 3.23 -21.25 -4.47
C ASN A 383 3.13 -21.12 -6.00
N TYR A 384 1.98 -21.35 -6.56
CA TYR A 384 1.78 -21.20 -8.01
C TYR A 384 1.17 -19.84 -8.36
N HIS A 385 -0.01 -19.53 -7.82
CA HIS A 385 -0.64 -18.24 -8.01
C HIS A 385 -0.12 -17.19 -7.03
N TYR A 386 0.09 -17.61 -5.79
CA TYR A 386 0.45 -16.75 -4.66
C TYR A 386 1.56 -17.36 -3.84
N GLN A 387 2.53 -16.52 -3.47
CA GLN A 387 3.64 -16.92 -2.63
C GLN A 387 3.14 -17.42 -1.26
N SER A 388 3.76 -18.48 -0.75
CA SER A 388 3.56 -18.96 0.62
C SER A 388 4.74 -18.57 1.50
N TYR A 389 4.55 -18.65 2.81
CA TYR A 389 5.62 -18.42 3.78
C TYR A 389 6.83 -19.35 3.59
N PRO A 390 6.68 -20.68 3.37
CA PRO A 390 7.84 -21.52 3.08
C PRO A 390 8.62 -21.11 1.84
N LYS A 391 7.93 -20.63 0.81
CA LYS A 391 8.60 -20.12 -0.39
C LYS A 391 9.39 -18.85 -0.08
N PHE A 392 8.79 -17.92 0.65
CA PHE A 392 9.47 -16.72 1.14
C PHE A 392 10.73 -17.08 1.92
N MET A 393 10.66 -18.02 2.85
CA MET A 393 11.81 -18.44 3.65
C MET A 393 12.89 -19.12 2.81
N SER A 394 12.53 -19.79 1.74
CA SER A 394 13.50 -20.43 0.83
C SER A 394 14.37 -19.43 0.09
N THR A 395 13.88 -18.21 -0.12
CA THR A 395 14.59 -17.14 -0.82
C THR A 395 15.17 -16.09 0.12
N PHE A 396 14.99 -16.26 1.41
CA PHE A 396 15.32 -15.26 2.43
C PHE A 396 16.79 -14.83 2.44
N ASN A 397 17.69 -15.71 2.07
CA ASN A 397 19.13 -15.45 2.04
C ASN A 397 19.67 -15.22 0.62
N ASP A 398 18.80 -15.05 -0.36
CA ASP A 398 19.24 -14.75 -1.72
C ASP A 398 19.92 -13.39 -1.80
N ASP A 399 20.83 -13.26 -2.73
CA ASP A 399 21.61 -12.06 -3.00
C ASP A 399 21.38 -11.64 -4.45
N HIS A 400 20.36 -10.81 -4.69
CA HIS A 400 19.98 -10.39 -6.04
C HIS A 400 20.90 -9.32 -6.61
N ASN A 401 21.44 -8.46 -5.76
CA ASN A 401 22.35 -7.40 -6.21
C ASN A 401 23.81 -7.87 -6.32
N HIS A 402 24.08 -9.13 -5.99
CA HIS A 402 25.38 -9.77 -6.11
C HIS A 402 26.48 -9.05 -5.33
N ASP A 403 26.18 -8.52 -4.16
CA ASP A 403 27.14 -7.85 -3.29
C ASP A 403 27.82 -8.78 -2.28
N GLY A 404 27.44 -10.05 -2.27
CA GLY A 404 27.99 -11.08 -1.38
C GLY A 404 27.26 -11.20 -0.05
N ASN A 405 26.20 -10.46 0.16
CA ASN A 405 25.39 -10.49 1.37
C ASN A 405 23.93 -10.85 1.07
N PRO A 406 23.24 -11.54 1.96
CA PRO A 406 21.81 -11.77 1.81
C PRO A 406 21.04 -10.44 1.77
N ASP A 407 20.15 -10.31 0.83
CA ASP A 407 19.35 -9.08 0.66
C ASP A 407 18.36 -8.88 1.79
N ARG A 408 17.60 -9.91 2.12
CA ARG A 408 16.57 -9.94 3.17
C ARG A 408 15.54 -8.82 3.03
N THR A 409 15.25 -8.44 1.80
CA THR A 409 14.30 -7.37 1.46
C THR A 409 13.00 -7.90 0.88
N ASP A 410 12.91 -9.21 0.65
CA ASP A 410 11.67 -9.83 0.21
C ASP A 410 10.59 -9.62 1.28
N ASN A 411 9.41 -9.24 0.83
CA ASN A 411 8.30 -8.84 1.67
C ASN A 411 7.11 -9.79 1.46
N TYR A 412 7.04 -10.82 2.28
CA TYR A 412 5.94 -11.77 2.22
C TYR A 412 4.65 -11.16 2.74
N CYS A 413 3.62 -11.19 1.91
CA CYS A 413 2.28 -10.76 2.24
C CYS A 413 1.24 -11.80 1.82
N LEU A 414 0.33 -12.09 2.73
CA LEU A 414 -0.89 -12.84 2.42
C LEU A 414 -1.94 -12.45 3.47
N ARG A 415 -2.68 -11.37 3.21
CA ARG A 415 -3.50 -10.73 4.23
C ARG A 415 -4.69 -9.96 3.68
N ASP A 416 -5.49 -9.42 4.60
CA ASP A 416 -6.56 -8.46 4.36
C ASP A 416 -7.70 -9.02 3.48
N PRO A 417 -8.25 -10.19 3.80
CA PRO A 417 -9.30 -10.77 2.98
C PRO A 417 -10.56 -9.92 2.99
N HIS A 418 -11.01 -9.54 1.80
CA HIS A 418 -12.26 -8.81 1.59
C HIS A 418 -13.29 -9.70 0.93
N ILE A 419 -14.41 -9.91 1.61
CA ILE A 419 -15.52 -10.72 1.10
C ILE A 419 -16.38 -9.92 0.12
N ILE A 420 -16.68 -10.54 -1.02
CA ILE A 420 -17.65 -10.02 -1.97
C ILE A 420 -18.47 -11.19 -2.54
N GLU A 421 -19.77 -10.96 -2.67
CA GLU A 421 -20.67 -11.87 -3.37
C GLU A 421 -20.99 -11.28 -4.75
N ASP A 422 -20.83 -12.07 -5.77
CA ASP A 422 -21.10 -11.69 -7.14
C ASP A 422 -21.73 -12.87 -7.89
N ASN A 423 -22.87 -12.62 -8.51
CA ASN A 423 -23.64 -13.64 -9.24
C ASN A 423 -23.87 -14.92 -8.44
N GLY A 424 -24.16 -14.79 -7.14
CA GLY A 424 -24.47 -15.88 -6.25
C GLY A 424 -23.28 -16.67 -5.73
N SER A 425 -22.06 -16.27 -6.05
CA SER A 425 -20.83 -16.87 -5.53
C SER A 425 -20.08 -15.89 -4.64
N ARG A 426 -19.35 -16.41 -3.66
CA ARG A 426 -18.55 -15.63 -2.74
C ARG A 426 -17.08 -15.72 -3.08
N TYR A 427 -16.41 -14.57 -3.02
CA TYR A 427 -14.99 -14.41 -3.34
C TYR A 427 -14.29 -13.69 -2.22
N LEU A 428 -13.00 -13.96 -2.05
CA LEU A 428 -12.11 -13.14 -1.24
C LEU A 428 -11.10 -12.42 -2.14
N ILE A 429 -10.95 -11.13 -1.91
CA ILE A 429 -9.93 -10.29 -2.51
C ILE A 429 -8.88 -10.04 -1.41
N PHE A 430 -7.60 -10.15 -1.72
CA PHE A 430 -6.58 -10.08 -0.67
C PHE A 430 -5.25 -9.55 -1.19
N GLU A 431 -4.43 -9.03 -0.29
CA GLU A 431 -3.04 -8.67 -0.59
C GLU A 431 -2.16 -9.91 -0.60
N SER A 432 -1.23 -9.96 -1.54
CA SER A 432 -0.36 -11.11 -1.75
C SER A 432 0.90 -10.73 -2.55
N ASN A 433 1.76 -11.71 -2.73
CA ASN A 433 2.86 -11.68 -3.71
C ASN A 433 2.62 -12.77 -4.73
N THR A 434 3.09 -12.59 -5.96
CA THR A 434 2.89 -13.57 -7.03
C THR A 434 3.65 -14.86 -6.73
N GLY A 435 3.05 -15.98 -7.08
CA GLY A 435 3.66 -17.30 -7.04
C GLY A 435 4.39 -17.64 -8.36
N ASP A 436 4.83 -18.89 -8.48
CA ASP A 436 5.69 -19.35 -9.57
C ASP A 436 5.13 -19.09 -10.98
N GLU A 437 3.82 -19.01 -11.14
CA GLU A 437 3.20 -18.69 -12.44
C GLU A 437 3.68 -17.34 -12.98
N ASN A 438 3.78 -16.33 -12.12
CA ASN A 438 4.09 -14.97 -12.50
C ASN A 438 5.35 -14.39 -11.81
N TYR A 439 6.01 -15.18 -10.97
CA TYR A 439 7.21 -14.73 -10.29
C TYR A 439 8.35 -14.47 -11.26
N GLN A 440 8.97 -13.32 -11.16
CA GLN A 440 10.07 -12.91 -12.04
C GLN A 440 11.41 -12.77 -11.29
N GLY A 441 11.40 -12.40 -10.03
CA GLY A 441 12.61 -12.18 -9.24
C GLY A 441 13.52 -11.10 -9.84
N GLU A 442 14.80 -11.31 -9.80
CA GLU A 442 15.80 -10.38 -10.37
C GLU A 442 15.55 -10.08 -11.86
N LYS A 443 15.01 -11.03 -12.60
CA LYS A 443 14.70 -10.85 -14.02
C LYS A 443 13.72 -9.72 -14.30
N GLN A 444 12.89 -9.34 -13.32
CA GLN A 444 11.93 -8.26 -13.52
C GLN A 444 12.59 -6.90 -13.82
N ILE A 445 13.83 -6.70 -13.38
CA ILE A 445 14.61 -5.51 -13.70
C ILE A 445 14.92 -5.43 -15.20
N TYR A 446 15.16 -6.57 -15.82
CA TYR A 446 15.56 -6.66 -17.22
C TYR A 446 14.37 -6.77 -18.17
N LYS A 447 13.17 -6.97 -17.68
CA LYS A 447 11.97 -7.09 -18.50
C LYS A 447 11.46 -5.71 -18.89
N TRP A 448 11.62 -5.37 -20.18
CA TRP A 448 11.33 -4.03 -20.69
C TRP A 448 9.87 -3.61 -20.46
N SER A 449 8.94 -4.54 -20.61
CA SER A 449 7.51 -4.29 -20.40
C SER A 449 7.15 -3.84 -18.97
N ASN A 450 7.98 -4.15 -17.97
CA ASN A 450 7.73 -3.71 -16.59
C ASN A 450 7.92 -2.20 -16.42
N TYR A 451 8.65 -1.55 -17.33
CA TYR A 451 8.85 -0.10 -17.24
C TYR A 451 7.67 0.68 -17.79
N GLY A 452 7.03 0.24 -18.84
CA GLY A 452 5.75 0.76 -19.31
C GLY A 452 5.74 2.15 -19.93
N GLY A 453 6.90 2.81 -20.06
CA GLY A 453 7.04 4.09 -20.73
C GLY A 453 7.52 3.93 -22.17
N ASP A 454 7.90 5.06 -22.79
CA ASP A 454 8.62 5.03 -24.05
C ASP A 454 10.06 4.53 -23.84
N ASP A 455 10.79 4.31 -24.94
CA ASP A 455 12.15 3.77 -24.84
C ASP A 455 13.10 4.70 -24.08
N ALA A 456 12.93 6.00 -24.20
CA ALA A 456 13.73 6.97 -23.47
C ALA A 456 13.50 6.87 -21.96
N PHE A 457 12.25 6.81 -21.54
CA PHE A 457 11.86 6.62 -20.14
C PHE A 457 12.38 5.29 -19.59
N ASN A 458 12.14 4.22 -20.32
CA ASN A 458 12.54 2.88 -19.92
C ASN A 458 14.05 2.75 -19.78
N LEU A 459 14.81 3.27 -20.75
CA LEU A 459 16.28 3.24 -20.73
C LEU A 459 16.84 3.96 -19.53
N LYS A 460 16.34 5.15 -19.24
CA LYS A 460 16.79 5.95 -18.11
C LYS A 460 16.47 5.28 -16.78
N SER A 461 15.26 4.80 -16.64
CA SER A 461 14.81 4.08 -15.44
C SER A 461 15.64 2.82 -15.20
N PHE A 462 15.87 2.06 -16.26
CA PHE A 462 16.70 0.87 -16.22
C PHE A 462 18.15 1.17 -15.79
N LEU A 463 18.77 2.16 -16.38
CA LEU A 463 20.15 2.54 -16.04
C LEU A 463 20.26 3.07 -14.60
N ASN A 464 19.26 3.81 -14.12
CA ASN A 464 19.22 4.25 -12.73
C ASN A 464 19.18 3.07 -11.76
N ILE A 465 18.38 2.06 -12.05
CA ILE A 465 18.27 0.87 -11.22
C ILE A 465 19.55 0.04 -11.23
N VAL A 466 20.10 -0.26 -12.38
CA VAL A 466 21.28 -1.13 -12.48
C VAL A 466 22.56 -0.47 -11.96
N ASN A 467 22.59 0.84 -11.90
CA ASN A 467 23.73 1.60 -11.36
C ASN A 467 23.66 1.87 -9.85
N ASN A 468 22.58 1.50 -9.20
CA ASN A 468 22.39 1.67 -7.77
C ASN A 468 22.08 0.32 -7.13
N LYS A 469 23.03 -0.26 -6.43
CA LYS A 469 22.88 -1.59 -5.83
C LYS A 469 21.71 -1.70 -4.86
N HIS A 470 21.45 -0.63 -4.13
CA HIS A 470 20.34 -0.60 -3.18
C HIS A 470 18.99 -0.56 -3.91
N LEU A 471 18.88 0.30 -4.90
CA LEU A 471 17.67 0.37 -5.73
C LEU A 471 17.47 -0.93 -6.54
N TYR A 472 18.54 -1.51 -7.01
CA TYR A 472 18.52 -2.83 -7.66
C TYR A 472 17.94 -3.90 -6.73
N ASN A 473 18.35 -3.86 -5.48
CA ASN A 473 17.85 -4.77 -4.47
C ASN A 473 16.33 -4.60 -4.28
N LEU A 474 15.86 -3.38 -4.00
CA LEU A 474 14.43 -3.09 -3.89
C LEU A 474 13.65 -3.53 -5.13
N ALA A 475 14.15 -3.16 -6.29
CA ALA A 475 13.50 -3.43 -7.56
C ALA A 475 13.41 -4.94 -7.88
N SER A 476 14.40 -5.72 -7.47
CA SER A 476 14.41 -7.15 -7.71
C SER A 476 13.41 -7.93 -6.86
N TRP A 477 12.99 -7.38 -5.74
CA TRP A 477 12.07 -8.01 -4.80
C TRP A 477 10.64 -7.49 -4.88
N ALA A 478 10.43 -6.29 -5.40
CA ALA A 478 9.10 -5.68 -5.48
C ALA A 478 8.13 -6.55 -6.30
N ASN A 479 7.16 -7.16 -5.61
CA ASN A 479 6.29 -8.18 -6.18
C ASN A 479 4.91 -8.22 -5.52
N GLY A 480 4.38 -7.07 -5.14
CA GLY A 480 3.03 -7.00 -4.58
C GLY A 480 1.96 -7.39 -5.60
N SER A 481 0.89 -8.00 -5.14
CA SER A 481 -0.25 -8.36 -5.98
C SER A 481 -1.56 -8.34 -5.21
N ILE A 482 -2.65 -8.13 -5.92
CA ILE A 482 -3.99 -8.26 -5.38
C ILE A 482 -4.57 -9.56 -5.91
N GLY A 483 -4.82 -10.48 -5.00
CA GLY A 483 -5.32 -11.80 -5.31
C GLY A 483 -6.84 -11.90 -5.23
N ILE A 484 -7.35 -12.98 -5.79
CA ILE A 484 -8.76 -13.36 -5.71
C ILE A 484 -8.90 -14.86 -5.69
N LEU A 485 -9.79 -15.35 -4.84
CA LEU A 485 -10.21 -16.74 -4.78
C LEU A 485 -11.72 -16.85 -4.65
N LYS A 486 -12.26 -17.99 -5.04
CA LYS A 486 -13.66 -18.31 -4.86
C LYS A 486 -13.81 -19.26 -3.68
N LEU A 487 -14.80 -18.99 -2.84
CA LEU A 487 -15.19 -19.85 -1.75
C LEU A 487 -16.25 -20.86 -2.22
N ASP A 488 -16.37 -21.97 -1.51
CA ASP A 488 -17.46 -22.90 -1.69
C ASP A 488 -18.79 -22.34 -1.11
N ASP A 489 -19.85 -23.12 -1.24
CA ASP A 489 -21.18 -22.68 -0.80
C ASP A 489 -21.44 -22.89 0.71
N ASN A 490 -20.45 -23.37 1.45
CA ASN A 490 -20.58 -23.53 2.90
C ASN A 490 -20.32 -22.19 3.62
N GLU A 491 -21.39 -21.55 4.00
CA GLU A 491 -21.39 -20.21 4.57
C GLU A 491 -20.58 -20.10 5.88
N LYS A 492 -20.76 -21.07 6.77
CA LYS A 492 -20.21 -21.03 8.13
C LYS A 492 -18.89 -21.77 8.30
N ASN A 493 -18.55 -22.62 7.38
CA ASN A 493 -17.26 -23.33 7.35
C ASN A 493 -16.73 -23.36 5.92
N PRO A 494 -16.46 -22.19 5.35
CA PRO A 494 -16.05 -22.09 3.96
C PRO A 494 -14.67 -22.71 3.73
N SER A 495 -14.47 -23.18 2.52
CA SER A 495 -13.17 -23.57 1.99
C SER A 495 -12.97 -22.96 0.61
N VAL A 496 -11.75 -22.96 0.15
CA VAL A 496 -11.43 -22.46 -1.19
C VAL A 496 -11.92 -23.43 -2.24
N ALA A 497 -12.79 -22.97 -3.12
CA ALA A 497 -13.27 -23.74 -4.26
C ALA A 497 -12.37 -23.58 -5.49
N GLU A 498 -11.91 -22.37 -5.74
CA GLU A 498 -11.08 -22.04 -6.92
C GLU A 498 -10.11 -20.94 -6.58
N LEU A 499 -8.91 -21.03 -7.14
CA LEU A 499 -7.91 -19.96 -7.12
C LEU A 499 -7.80 -19.35 -8.51
N TYR A 500 -7.59 -18.07 -8.56
CA TYR A 500 -7.40 -17.34 -9.80
C TYR A 500 -6.07 -16.58 -9.78
N THR A 501 -5.59 -16.22 -10.94
CA THR A 501 -4.44 -15.33 -11.04
C THR A 501 -4.76 -13.94 -10.48
N PRO A 502 -3.76 -13.18 -10.06
CA PRO A 502 -3.99 -11.85 -9.46
C PRO A 502 -4.81 -10.91 -10.33
N LEU A 503 -5.63 -10.09 -9.70
CA LEU A 503 -6.32 -8.98 -10.36
C LEU A 503 -5.36 -7.85 -10.73
N VAL A 504 -4.38 -7.62 -9.89
CA VAL A 504 -3.34 -6.61 -10.08
C VAL A 504 -2.00 -7.22 -9.72
N THR A 505 -1.00 -6.95 -10.54
CA THR A 505 0.40 -7.27 -10.28
C THR A 505 1.23 -6.00 -10.33
N SER A 506 2.35 -5.98 -9.63
CA SER A 506 3.20 -4.79 -9.52
C SER A 506 4.69 -5.13 -9.53
N HIS A 507 5.10 -6.04 -10.40
CA HIS A 507 6.51 -6.41 -10.57
C HIS A 507 7.37 -5.17 -10.83
N LEU A 508 8.49 -5.06 -10.15
CA LEU A 508 9.40 -3.93 -10.23
C LEU A 508 8.90 -2.66 -9.50
N VAL A 509 7.65 -2.61 -9.09
CA VAL A 509 6.99 -1.38 -8.69
C VAL A 509 6.85 -1.24 -7.18
N THR A 510 6.16 -2.17 -6.54
CA THR A 510 5.89 -2.10 -5.10
C THR A 510 5.61 -3.47 -4.49
N ASP A 511 5.88 -3.57 -3.20
CA ASP A 511 5.47 -4.70 -2.38
C ASP A 511 4.17 -4.47 -1.62
N GLU A 512 3.62 -3.26 -1.69
CA GLU A 512 2.49 -2.90 -0.85
C GLU A 512 1.28 -2.47 -1.65
N VAL A 513 0.24 -3.27 -1.57
CA VAL A 513 -1.11 -3.01 -2.10
C VAL A 513 -2.12 -3.47 -1.05
N GLU A 514 -2.10 -2.79 0.08
CA GLU A 514 -2.78 -3.21 1.29
C GLU A 514 -4.29 -3.03 1.22
N ARG A 515 -4.96 -3.88 1.98
CA ARG A 515 -6.38 -3.80 2.25
C ARG A 515 -7.21 -3.59 0.98
N PRO A 516 -7.03 -4.46 -0.02
CA PRO A 516 -7.82 -4.36 -1.23
C PRO A 516 -9.29 -4.63 -0.93
N SER A 517 -10.16 -3.85 -1.57
CA SER A 517 -11.59 -4.04 -1.48
C SER A 517 -12.23 -3.79 -2.84
N VAL A 518 -13.34 -4.47 -3.11
CA VAL A 518 -14.11 -4.26 -4.33
C VAL A 518 -15.52 -3.86 -3.95
N VAL A 519 -16.00 -2.80 -4.57
CA VAL A 519 -17.38 -2.31 -4.45
C VAL A 519 -18.03 -2.39 -5.81
N LYS A 520 -19.19 -3.05 -5.87
CA LYS A 520 -20.01 -3.08 -7.07
C LYS A 520 -21.03 -1.92 -7.02
N MET A 521 -20.97 -1.05 -7.99
CA MET A 521 -21.92 0.06 -8.12
C MET A 521 -22.44 0.13 -9.54
N GLY A 522 -23.75 -0.04 -9.68
CA GLY A 522 -24.34 -0.19 -10.99
C GLY A 522 -23.79 -1.43 -11.70
N ASN A 523 -23.25 -1.25 -12.88
CA ASN A 523 -22.64 -2.33 -13.66
C ASN A 523 -21.11 -2.32 -13.60
N LYS A 524 -20.52 -1.54 -12.68
CA LYS A 524 -19.07 -1.42 -12.55
C LYS A 524 -18.57 -1.97 -11.23
N TYR A 525 -17.33 -2.45 -11.26
CA TYR A 525 -16.59 -2.93 -10.10
C TYR A 525 -15.44 -1.98 -9.83
N TYR A 526 -15.39 -1.43 -8.62
CA TYR A 526 -14.35 -0.53 -8.19
C TYR A 526 -13.44 -1.25 -7.20
N LEU A 527 -12.18 -1.37 -7.55
CA LEU A 527 -11.15 -1.99 -6.74
C LEU A 527 -10.30 -0.89 -6.10
N PHE A 528 -10.21 -0.90 -4.78
CA PHE A 528 -9.41 0.06 -4.02
C PHE A 528 -8.32 -0.66 -3.26
N THR A 529 -7.20 0.02 -3.07
CA THR A 529 -6.10 -0.44 -2.21
C THR A 529 -5.39 0.75 -1.59
N ALA A 530 -4.87 0.57 -0.38
CA ALA A 530 -4.01 1.55 0.26
C ALA A 530 -2.54 1.21 -0.03
N SER A 531 -1.74 2.23 -0.28
CA SER A 531 -0.32 2.05 -0.52
C SER A 531 0.46 3.26 -0.01
N ARG A 532 1.75 3.06 0.15
CA ARG A 532 2.69 4.13 0.51
C ARG A 532 3.79 4.20 -0.54
N ILE A 533 4.15 5.41 -0.93
CA ILE A 533 5.20 5.60 -1.93
C ILE A 533 6.53 5.02 -1.42
N ASN A 534 6.77 5.07 -0.11
CA ASN A 534 7.98 4.52 0.49
C ASN A 534 8.11 2.98 0.42
N LYS A 535 7.03 2.30 0.10
CA LYS A 535 7.03 0.85 -0.15
C LYS A 535 7.23 0.51 -1.62
N SER A 536 7.34 1.53 -2.44
CA SER A 536 7.64 1.39 -3.87
C SER A 536 9.14 1.48 -4.13
N THR A 537 9.51 1.22 -5.36
CA THR A 537 10.89 1.34 -5.83
C THR A 537 11.27 2.77 -6.25
N ASP A 538 10.38 3.74 -6.05
CA ASP A 538 10.66 5.14 -6.31
C ASP A 538 11.14 5.86 -5.05
N ALA A 539 12.40 5.64 -4.70
CA ALA A 539 13.00 6.24 -3.53
C ALA A 539 13.10 7.77 -3.61
N GLU A 540 13.37 8.31 -4.79
CA GLU A 540 13.38 9.77 -5.01
C GLU A 540 11.99 10.37 -4.85
N GLY A 541 10.96 9.69 -5.35
CA GLY A 541 9.57 10.08 -5.16
C GLY A 541 9.15 10.07 -3.70
N THR A 542 9.65 9.13 -2.93
CA THR A 542 9.43 9.07 -1.48
C THR A 542 10.01 10.29 -0.78
N VAL A 543 11.25 10.66 -1.10
CA VAL A 543 11.88 11.86 -0.54
C VAL A 543 11.08 13.10 -0.91
N ALA A 544 10.72 13.25 -2.18
CA ALA A 544 9.93 14.39 -2.66
C ALA A 544 8.57 14.50 -1.94
N ALA A 545 7.87 13.39 -1.77
CA ALA A 545 6.58 13.35 -1.09
C ALA A 545 6.70 13.78 0.37
N ARG A 546 7.68 13.23 1.08
CA ARG A 546 7.89 13.54 2.49
C ARG A 546 8.38 14.95 2.73
N GLU A 547 9.23 15.47 1.87
CA GLU A 547 9.68 16.87 1.95
C GLU A 547 8.54 17.85 1.66
N ALA A 548 7.69 17.54 0.69
CA ALA A 548 6.59 18.41 0.29
C ALA A 548 5.41 18.38 1.27
N VAL A 549 5.05 17.22 1.76
CA VAL A 549 3.78 16.97 2.48
C VAL A 549 3.99 16.36 3.86
N GLY A 550 5.13 15.72 4.11
CA GLY A 550 5.40 15.00 5.37
C GLY A 550 4.74 13.62 5.41
N ASP A 551 4.15 13.19 4.31
CA ASP A 551 3.45 11.92 4.19
C ASP A 551 3.59 11.37 2.76
N ASP A 552 3.33 10.09 2.60
CA ASP A 552 3.44 9.42 1.30
C ASP A 552 2.32 8.38 1.08
N VAL A 553 1.24 8.49 1.83
CA VAL A 553 0.10 7.57 1.76
C VAL A 553 -0.81 7.93 0.59
N VAL A 554 -1.23 6.90 -0.14
CA VAL A 554 -2.20 7.02 -1.23
C VAL A 554 -3.28 5.96 -1.11
N MET A 555 -4.47 6.27 -1.59
CA MET A 555 -5.47 5.28 -1.94
C MET A 555 -5.50 5.16 -3.45
N LEU A 556 -5.26 3.98 -3.96
CA LEU A 556 -5.37 3.67 -5.39
C LEU A 556 -6.75 3.09 -5.69
N GLY A 557 -7.25 3.38 -6.85
CA GLY A 557 -8.54 2.88 -7.31
C GLY A 557 -8.52 2.51 -8.78
N PHE A 558 -9.23 1.44 -9.08
CA PHE A 558 -9.37 0.88 -10.43
C PHE A 558 -10.82 0.56 -10.70
N VAL A 559 -11.20 0.51 -11.95
CA VAL A 559 -12.56 0.19 -12.37
C VAL A 559 -12.56 -0.89 -13.45
N SER A 560 -13.54 -1.77 -13.39
CA SER A 560 -13.76 -2.82 -14.38
C SER A 560 -15.25 -3.07 -14.60
N ASP A 561 -15.57 -3.70 -15.72
CA ASP A 561 -16.93 -4.14 -16.04
C ASP A 561 -17.22 -5.56 -15.49
N SER A 562 -16.23 -6.24 -14.97
CA SER A 562 -16.37 -7.55 -14.33
C SER A 562 -15.47 -7.68 -13.11
N LEU A 563 -15.85 -8.55 -12.17
CA LEU A 563 -15.10 -8.75 -10.94
C LEU A 563 -13.65 -9.17 -11.19
N ARG A 564 -13.42 -10.06 -12.15
CA ARG A 564 -12.09 -10.63 -12.41
C ARG A 564 -11.36 -10.04 -13.59
N GLY A 565 -11.93 -9.11 -14.30
CA GLY A 565 -11.36 -8.72 -15.56
C GLY A 565 -11.12 -7.23 -15.71
N GLU A 566 -10.03 -6.96 -16.37
CA GLU A 566 -9.57 -5.70 -16.94
C GLU A 566 -9.84 -4.46 -16.09
N TYR A 567 -9.15 -4.39 -14.98
CA TYR A 567 -9.16 -3.17 -14.18
C TYR A 567 -8.30 -2.10 -14.83
N ARG A 568 -8.87 -0.90 -14.95
CA ARG A 568 -8.17 0.29 -15.44
C ARG A 568 -8.11 1.33 -14.32
N PRO A 569 -7.03 2.11 -14.20
CA PRO A 569 -6.90 3.08 -13.13
C PRO A 569 -7.92 4.20 -13.25
N LEU A 570 -8.48 4.59 -12.12
CA LEU A 570 -9.28 5.80 -12.00
C LEU A 570 -8.38 7.03 -12.10
N ASN A 571 -8.92 8.14 -12.55
CA ASN A 571 -8.22 9.43 -12.66
C ASN A 571 -6.95 9.40 -13.53
N GLY A 572 -6.84 8.41 -14.38
CA GLY A 572 -5.67 8.22 -15.23
C GLY A 572 -4.44 7.66 -14.51
N SER A 573 -4.14 8.11 -13.32
CA SER A 573 -2.99 7.66 -12.51
C SER A 573 -3.31 6.49 -11.59
N GLY A 574 -4.57 6.25 -11.26
CA GLY A 574 -4.99 5.35 -10.22
C GLY A 574 -5.13 5.99 -8.85
N VAL A 575 -4.63 7.20 -8.66
CA VAL A 575 -4.74 7.90 -7.37
C VAL A 575 -6.17 8.39 -7.17
N VAL A 576 -6.76 7.97 -6.06
CA VAL A 576 -8.10 8.38 -5.63
C VAL A 576 -8.02 9.31 -4.42
N LEU A 577 -7.10 9.05 -3.52
CA LEU A 577 -6.84 9.91 -2.36
C LEU A 577 -5.35 10.08 -2.12
N THR A 578 -5.00 11.28 -1.69
CA THR A 578 -3.67 11.61 -1.19
C THR A 578 -3.78 12.18 0.22
N ALA A 579 -2.77 11.95 1.03
CA ALA A 579 -2.55 12.75 2.22
C ALA A 579 -2.20 14.17 1.77
N SER A 580 -3.05 15.12 2.09
CA SER A 580 -3.01 16.44 1.45
C SER A 580 -2.18 17.48 2.17
N VAL A 581 -1.54 17.13 3.29
CA VAL A 581 -0.83 18.12 4.12
C VAL A 581 0.18 17.44 5.02
N PRO A 582 1.14 18.19 5.55
CA PRO A 582 2.10 17.67 6.53
C PRO A 582 1.41 16.97 7.70
N ALA A 583 1.92 15.82 8.07
CA ALA A 583 1.31 14.97 9.09
C ALA A 583 1.26 15.61 10.48
N ASP A 584 2.18 16.52 10.79
CA ASP A 584 2.24 17.25 12.05
C ASP A 584 1.29 18.45 12.13
N TRP A 585 0.67 18.80 11.02
CA TRP A 585 -0.36 19.85 10.99
C TRP A 585 -1.75 19.26 10.98
N ARG A 586 -1.94 18.27 10.17
CA ARG A 586 -3.14 17.48 10.05
C ARG A 586 -2.79 16.08 10.46
N THR A 587 -3.70 15.23 10.40
CA THR A 587 -3.46 13.86 10.74
C THR A 587 -3.12 13.06 9.51
N SER A 588 -2.08 12.29 9.60
CA SER A 588 -1.87 11.22 8.65
C SER A 588 -2.97 10.18 8.83
N THR A 589 -3.73 9.96 7.78
CA THR A 589 -4.78 8.95 7.74
C THR A 589 -4.33 7.77 6.90
N TYR A 590 -4.77 6.57 7.28
CA TYR A 590 -4.38 5.36 6.58
C TYR A 590 -5.51 4.32 6.57
N SER A 591 -5.29 3.26 5.81
CA SER A 591 -6.23 2.15 5.70
C SER A 591 -7.63 2.61 5.30
N TYR A 592 -7.69 3.39 4.24
CA TYR A 592 -8.94 3.89 3.69
C TYR A 592 -9.85 2.73 3.32
N TYR A 593 -11.09 2.81 3.73
CA TYR A 593 -12.08 1.81 3.43
C TYR A 593 -13.32 2.46 2.84
N ALA A 594 -13.72 2.01 1.66
CA ALA A 594 -14.85 2.58 0.95
C ALA A 594 -16.11 1.75 1.18
N VAL A 595 -17.16 2.41 1.63
CA VAL A 595 -18.46 1.80 1.89
C VAL A 595 -19.52 2.50 1.04
N PRO A 596 -20.34 1.77 0.29
CA PRO A 596 -21.42 2.41 -0.47
C PRO A 596 -22.37 3.16 0.44
N VAL A 597 -22.77 4.34 0.01
CA VAL A 597 -23.84 5.09 0.66
C VAL A 597 -25.17 4.49 0.20
N GLU A 598 -25.96 4.02 1.14
CA GLU A 598 -27.26 3.41 0.85
C GLU A 598 -28.13 4.36 0.04
N GLY A 599 -28.70 3.83 -1.05
CA GLY A 599 -29.54 4.61 -1.95
C GLY A 599 -28.80 5.48 -2.96
N SER A 600 -27.47 5.52 -2.90
CA SER A 600 -26.65 6.21 -3.92
C SER A 600 -26.07 5.22 -4.91
N SER A 601 -26.01 5.62 -6.17
CA SER A 601 -25.40 4.82 -7.25
C SER A 601 -23.99 5.25 -7.62
N ASP A 602 -23.47 6.32 -7.01
CA ASP A 602 -22.21 6.94 -7.41
C ASP A 602 -21.33 7.44 -6.25
N THR A 603 -21.78 7.27 -5.01
CA THR A 603 -21.10 7.86 -3.85
C THR A 603 -20.69 6.80 -2.85
N LEU A 604 -19.45 6.90 -2.39
CA LEU A 604 -18.86 6.06 -1.36
C LEU A 604 -18.53 6.90 -0.12
N LEU A 605 -18.83 6.35 1.05
CA LEU A 605 -18.30 6.84 2.31
C LEU A 605 -16.91 6.24 2.48
N VAL A 606 -15.93 7.07 2.85
CA VAL A 606 -14.57 6.62 3.13
C VAL A 606 -14.28 6.79 4.60
N THR A 607 -13.85 5.70 5.22
CA THR A 607 -13.34 5.69 6.58
C THR A 607 -11.82 5.52 6.57
N SER A 608 -11.18 5.88 7.66
CA SER A 608 -9.75 5.68 7.87
C SER A 608 -9.44 5.75 9.37
N TYR A 609 -8.25 5.37 9.74
CA TYR A 609 -7.74 5.67 11.07
C TYR A 609 -6.64 6.73 11.00
N MET A 610 -6.42 7.37 12.12
CA MET A 610 -5.41 8.40 12.29
C MET A 610 -4.21 7.86 13.02
N THR A 611 -3.04 8.13 12.49
CA THR A 611 -1.77 7.85 13.14
C THR A 611 -1.08 9.16 13.57
N ASN A 612 0.05 9.09 14.20
CA ASN A 612 0.88 10.23 14.60
C ASN A 612 0.20 11.29 15.50
N ARG A 613 -0.96 11.00 16.06
CA ARG A 613 -1.63 11.95 16.97
C ARG A 613 -0.79 12.26 18.21
N GLY A 614 -0.04 11.29 18.72
CA GLY A 614 0.80 11.46 19.88
C GLY A 614 1.85 12.56 19.73
N GLY A 615 2.37 12.72 18.53
CA GLY A 615 3.35 13.75 18.22
C GLY A 615 2.77 15.17 18.13
N ILE A 616 1.49 15.29 17.73
CA ILE A 616 0.83 16.58 17.48
C ILE A 616 -0.06 16.99 18.64
N ALA A 617 -0.88 16.08 19.10
CA ALA A 617 -1.95 16.37 20.07
C ALA A 617 -1.62 15.92 21.50
N GLY A 618 -0.40 15.45 21.73
CA GLY A 618 0.09 14.99 23.04
C GLY A 618 0.28 13.48 23.11
N ALA A 619 1.16 13.04 23.99
CA ALA A 619 1.53 11.64 24.13
C ALA A 619 0.39 10.74 24.64
N GLU A 620 -0.63 11.32 25.24
CA GLU A 620 -1.83 10.64 25.71
C GLU A 620 -2.80 10.24 24.59
N ASN A 621 -2.63 10.81 23.39
CA ASN A 621 -3.52 10.53 22.27
C ASN A 621 -3.06 9.29 21.49
N LYS A 622 -4.01 8.44 21.16
CA LYS A 622 -3.81 7.16 20.51
C LYS A 622 -4.28 7.19 19.06
N SER A 623 -3.87 6.20 18.27
CA SER A 623 -4.50 5.95 16.98
C SER A 623 -5.99 5.71 17.17
N THR A 624 -6.82 6.30 16.33
CA THR A 624 -8.28 6.25 16.44
C THR A 624 -8.93 6.40 15.08
N TRP A 625 -10.23 6.19 15.01
CA TRP A 625 -10.94 6.44 13.76
C TRP A 625 -10.94 7.93 13.42
N ALA A 626 -10.77 8.23 12.15
CA ALA A 626 -10.86 9.58 11.60
C ALA A 626 -12.33 9.95 11.29
N PRO A 627 -12.61 11.23 11.07
CA PRO A 627 -13.88 11.65 10.47
C PRO A 627 -14.04 11.02 9.08
N SER A 628 -15.27 10.65 8.74
CA SER A 628 -15.59 10.07 7.45
C SER A 628 -15.97 11.15 6.44
N PHE A 629 -15.73 10.87 5.17
CA PHE A 629 -16.04 11.79 4.07
C PHE A 629 -16.54 11.01 2.86
N LEU A 630 -16.88 11.72 1.80
CA LEU A 630 -17.47 11.11 0.61
C LEU A 630 -16.57 11.26 -0.60
N ILE A 631 -16.56 10.21 -1.41
CA ILE A 631 -16.03 10.24 -2.78
C ILE A 631 -17.16 9.96 -3.74
N LYS A 632 -17.27 10.80 -4.77
CA LYS A 632 -18.16 10.58 -5.89
C LYS A 632 -17.41 9.91 -7.04
N MET A 633 -18.02 8.87 -7.58
CA MET A 633 -17.55 8.16 -8.77
C MET A 633 -18.24 8.74 -10.00
N ASN A 634 -17.48 9.24 -10.96
CA ASN A 634 -18.01 9.83 -12.19
C ASN A 634 -18.06 8.78 -13.31
N ALA A 635 -18.94 9.01 -14.29
CA ALA A 635 -19.14 8.10 -15.42
C ALA A 635 -17.91 8.00 -16.35
N ASP A 636 -17.04 9.00 -16.33
CA ASP A 636 -15.82 9.07 -17.14
C ASP A 636 -14.58 8.45 -16.45
N ASP A 637 -14.79 7.61 -15.43
CA ASP A 637 -13.74 6.97 -14.65
C ASP A 637 -12.85 7.97 -13.87
N THR A 638 -13.39 9.13 -13.56
CA THR A 638 -12.81 10.07 -12.59
C THR A 638 -13.55 10.02 -11.28
N THR A 639 -12.88 10.47 -10.22
CA THR A 639 -13.46 10.57 -8.88
C THR A 639 -13.22 11.95 -8.30
N GLU A 640 -14.05 12.32 -7.34
CA GLU A 640 -13.87 13.57 -6.61
C GLU A 640 -14.28 13.43 -5.15
N VAL A 641 -13.43 13.96 -4.28
CA VAL A 641 -13.76 14.11 -2.85
C VAL A 641 -14.80 15.22 -2.75
N LEU A 642 -15.93 14.92 -2.12
CA LEU A 642 -16.96 15.92 -1.90
C LEU A 642 -16.58 16.82 -0.72
N PRO A 643 -16.98 18.12 -0.74
CA PRO A 643 -16.66 19.05 0.33
C PRO A 643 -17.55 18.84 1.56
N LYS A 644 -17.63 17.61 2.02
CA LYS A 644 -18.49 17.19 3.14
C LYS A 644 -17.77 16.20 4.01
N MET A 645 -18.00 16.30 5.31
CA MET A 645 -17.44 15.41 6.30
C MET A 645 -18.50 15.11 7.36
N THR A 646 -18.47 13.89 7.87
CA THR A 646 -19.27 13.53 9.04
C THR A 646 -18.43 13.60 10.30
N ASN A 647 -19.01 13.14 11.40
CA ASN A 647 -18.31 13.01 12.65
C ASN A 647 -17.25 11.91 12.59
N GLN A 648 -16.34 11.98 13.53
CA GLN A 648 -15.37 10.94 13.77
C GLN A 648 -16.08 9.59 13.99
N GLY A 649 -15.60 8.56 13.28
CA GLY A 649 -16.08 7.19 13.47
C GLY A 649 -17.41 6.83 12.83
N ASP A 650 -17.90 7.61 11.89
CA ASP A 650 -19.11 7.27 11.16
C ASP A 650 -18.84 6.24 10.06
N TRP A 651 -19.63 5.16 10.07
CA TRP A 651 -19.60 4.12 9.04
C TRP A 651 -20.83 4.17 8.15
N ILE A 652 -21.85 4.91 8.56
CA ILE A 652 -23.07 5.13 7.82
C ILE A 652 -23.22 6.63 7.64
N TRP A 653 -23.42 7.06 6.38
CA TRP A 653 -23.62 8.47 6.12
C TRP A 653 -24.97 8.92 6.60
N ASP A 654 -24.99 9.91 7.50
CA ASP A 654 -26.19 10.57 7.93
C ASP A 654 -26.20 12.02 7.47
N LYS A 655 -27.15 12.31 6.62
CA LYS A 655 -27.33 13.64 6.06
C LYS A 655 -27.60 14.71 7.10
N SER A 656 -28.16 14.34 8.24
CA SER A 656 -28.48 15.30 9.33
C SER A 656 -27.22 15.71 10.11
N SER A 657 -26.17 14.90 10.10
CA SER A 657 -24.90 15.18 10.77
C SER A 657 -23.81 15.65 9.82
N GLU A 658 -24.08 15.74 8.52
CA GLU A 658 -23.09 16.23 7.57
C GLU A 658 -22.72 17.68 7.84
N SER A 659 -21.45 17.95 7.90
CA SER A 659 -20.90 19.29 7.93
C SER A 659 -20.20 19.60 6.62
N LEU A 660 -20.34 20.84 6.18
CA LEU A 660 -19.57 21.30 5.04
C LEU A 660 -18.14 21.53 5.49
N VAL A 661 -17.25 20.75 4.91
CA VAL A 661 -15.83 21.06 4.94
C VAL A 661 -15.51 21.65 3.59
N HIS A 662 -15.23 22.93 3.58
CA HIS A 662 -14.89 23.56 2.32
C HIS A 662 -13.50 23.13 1.91
N VAL A 663 -13.41 22.37 0.85
CA VAL A 663 -12.12 22.07 0.21
C VAL A 663 -11.43 23.40 -0.14
N ALA A 664 -12.19 24.45 -0.40
CA ALA A 664 -11.69 25.82 -0.52
C ALA A 664 -11.08 26.36 0.78
N ASP A 665 -11.58 25.95 1.92
CA ASP A 665 -11.02 26.36 3.21
C ASP A 665 -9.69 25.68 3.52
N GLN A 666 -9.45 24.52 2.95
CA GLN A 666 -8.12 23.92 2.94
C GLN A 666 -7.11 24.84 2.25
N ASN A 667 -7.53 25.46 1.15
CA ASN A 667 -6.69 26.41 0.42
C ASN A 667 -6.59 27.77 1.08
N SER A 668 -7.56 28.16 1.90
CA SER A 668 -7.55 29.44 2.62
C SER A 668 -6.73 29.39 3.92
N ALA A 669 -6.65 28.21 4.55
CA ALA A 669 -5.82 27.98 5.72
C ALA A 669 -4.48 27.36 5.29
N LYS A 670 -3.77 28.01 4.40
CA LYS A 670 -2.53 27.51 3.81
C LYS A 670 -1.45 27.27 4.84
N LEU A 671 -0.89 26.08 4.78
CA LEU A 671 0.30 25.74 5.54
C LEU A 671 1.54 26.34 4.88
N PRO A 672 2.64 26.49 5.60
CA PRO A 672 3.85 27.11 5.07
C PRO A 672 4.38 26.51 3.76
N ASN A 673 4.11 25.23 3.52
CA ASN A 673 4.54 24.51 2.33
C ASN A 673 3.42 24.19 1.32
N GLU A 674 2.20 24.64 1.56
CA GLU A 674 1.06 24.31 0.65
C GLU A 674 1.16 25.01 -0.70
N ASP A 675 1.85 26.14 -0.77
CA ASP A 675 2.14 26.84 -2.03
C ASP A 675 3.37 26.28 -2.75
N PHE A 676 4.03 25.31 -2.15
CA PHE A 676 5.24 24.74 -2.69
C PHE A 676 4.88 23.76 -3.82
N ASN A 677 5.07 24.22 -5.03
CA ASN A 677 4.80 23.41 -6.21
C ASN A 677 6.00 22.52 -6.52
N VAL A 678 5.93 21.29 -6.10
CA VAL A 678 6.97 20.30 -6.39
C VAL A 678 6.77 19.74 -7.79
N ASP A 679 7.72 20.04 -8.66
CA ASP A 679 7.80 19.35 -9.94
C ASP A 679 8.48 18.00 -9.74
N TYR A 680 7.67 16.94 -9.75
CA TYR A 680 8.16 15.60 -9.54
C TYR A 680 9.25 15.20 -10.55
N TYR A 681 9.09 15.55 -11.79
CA TYR A 681 10.08 15.22 -12.81
C TYR A 681 11.38 15.99 -12.63
N ALA A 682 11.32 17.13 -11.98
CA ALA A 682 12.53 17.89 -11.59
C ALA A 682 13.30 17.25 -10.45
N VAL A 683 12.64 16.46 -9.61
CA VAL A 683 13.29 15.81 -8.44
C VAL A 683 13.60 14.35 -8.66
N SER A 684 12.99 13.70 -9.65
CA SER A 684 13.09 12.26 -9.86
C SER A 684 14.30 11.80 -10.66
N GLY A 685 15.25 12.66 -10.89
CA GLY A 685 16.49 12.31 -11.61
C GLY A 685 16.35 12.12 -13.13
N TYR A 686 15.20 12.44 -13.72
CA TYR A 686 15.02 12.39 -15.17
C TYR A 686 15.64 13.59 -15.90
N GLY A 687 16.92 13.78 -15.68
CA GLY A 687 17.67 14.90 -16.25
C GLY A 687 17.45 16.22 -15.55
N LEU A 688 16.75 16.20 -14.43
CA LEU A 688 16.37 17.38 -13.69
C LEU A 688 17.11 17.44 -12.35
N LYS A 689 17.15 18.61 -11.77
CA LYS A 689 17.83 18.82 -10.50
C LYS A 689 17.10 18.09 -9.37
N PRO A 690 17.82 17.61 -8.37
CA PRO A 690 17.18 17.16 -7.14
C PRO A 690 16.30 18.25 -6.56
N HIS A 691 15.26 17.81 -5.85
CA HIS A 691 14.36 18.73 -5.18
C HIS A 691 15.13 19.67 -4.24
N THR A 692 14.85 20.94 -4.36
CA THR A 692 15.36 21.96 -3.46
C THR A 692 14.23 22.89 -3.06
N TYR A 693 14.21 23.27 -1.81
CA TYR A 693 13.24 24.25 -1.36
C TYR A 693 13.46 25.60 -2.05
N PRO A 694 12.38 26.34 -2.33
CA PRO A 694 12.51 27.65 -2.93
C PRO A 694 13.25 28.58 -2.00
N THR A 695 14.10 29.43 -2.57
CA THR A 695 14.71 30.54 -1.83
C THR A 695 13.73 31.69 -1.75
N VAL A 696 13.50 32.15 -0.55
CA VAL A 696 12.68 33.34 -0.30
C VAL A 696 13.61 34.52 -0.12
N ASP A 697 13.37 35.62 -0.84
CA ASP A 697 14.15 36.83 -0.73
C ASP A 697 14.22 37.30 0.73
N GLY A 698 15.42 37.60 1.21
CA GLY A 698 15.63 37.99 2.60
C GLY A 698 15.67 36.81 3.59
N SER A 699 15.51 35.58 3.15
CA SER A 699 15.62 34.46 4.05
C SER A 699 17.05 34.24 4.53
N THR A 700 17.21 33.89 5.77
CA THR A 700 18.49 33.51 6.36
C THR A 700 18.66 32.00 6.44
N GLY A 701 17.61 31.25 6.22
CA GLY A 701 17.62 29.78 6.19
C GLY A 701 16.28 29.21 5.83
N VAL A 702 16.33 27.99 5.30
CA VAL A 702 15.17 27.19 4.99
C VAL A 702 15.38 25.85 5.67
N SER A 703 14.43 25.43 6.47
CA SER A 703 14.46 24.14 7.13
C SER A 703 13.12 23.45 6.99
N GLU A 704 13.18 22.14 7.09
CA GLU A 704 12.00 21.31 7.09
C GLU A 704 12.03 20.43 8.34
N ALA A 705 10.90 20.36 9.02
CA ALA A 705 10.72 19.48 10.15
C ALA A 705 9.31 18.90 10.07
N HIS A 706 9.23 17.59 10.09
CA HIS A 706 7.93 16.86 10.04
C HIS A 706 7.05 17.26 8.85
N GLY A 707 7.66 17.52 7.71
CA GLY A 707 6.95 17.95 6.51
C GLY A 707 6.53 19.42 6.49
N VAL A 708 6.92 20.20 7.46
CA VAL A 708 6.69 21.65 7.47
C VAL A 708 7.95 22.39 7.03
N LEU A 709 7.83 23.10 5.94
CA LEU A 709 8.89 23.99 5.46
C LEU A 709 8.90 25.27 6.30
N THR A 710 10.01 25.53 6.99
CA THR A 710 10.20 26.76 7.73
C THR A 710 11.21 27.64 7.03
N VAL A 711 10.82 28.87 6.77
CA VAL A 711 11.70 29.87 6.19
C VAL A 711 12.03 30.91 7.25
N THR A 712 13.31 31.04 7.57
CA THR A 712 13.77 32.08 8.48
C THR A 712 14.08 33.33 7.69
N VAL A 713 13.45 34.42 8.03
CA VAL A 713 13.61 35.69 7.36
C VAL A 713 14.43 36.63 8.26
N LYS A 714 15.31 37.40 7.68
CA LYS A 714 16.01 38.46 8.40
C LYS A 714 15.00 39.48 8.91
N ASP A 715 15.14 39.87 10.14
CA ASP A 715 14.43 41.02 10.67
C ASP A 715 14.85 42.26 9.85
N GLY A 716 13.88 42.80 9.14
CA GLY A 716 14.02 43.97 8.33
C GLY A 716 13.87 45.26 9.14
#